data_4a0b63910b2c522622bc0c517abea39c
#
_entry.id   4a0b63910b2c522622bc0c517abea39c
#
_cell.length_a   1.000
_cell.length_b   1.000
_cell.length_c   1.000
_cell.angle_alpha   90.00
_cell.angle_beta   90.00
_cell.angle_gamma   90.00
#
_symmetry.space_group_name_H-M   'P 1'
#
loop_
_entity.id
_entity.type
_entity.pdbx_description
1 polymer ?
#
loop_
_entity_poly.entity_id
_entity_poly.type
_entity_poly.pdbx_seq_one_letter_code
_entity_poly.pdbx_strand_id
1 'polypeptide(L)'
;LLDKGDQIDLVVGETLVSPEQIGNLLLTTRDARPVYVVDVAQVSFVSSNEDVIVSNVSRAEGGGVTRTPAVTLALAKRAGSNAVVVAEAILHRVEALEGKLIPDTIAVIVTRDYGETANEKANELLFHLGLATISIVGLVWVAIGWREAIVVAVVIPVTILLTLFAAWVMGYTLNRVSLFALIFSIGILVDDAIVVIENIARHWGMKDGRSRIAGAIEAVAEVGNPTIVATLTVVAALLPMLFVSGLMGPYMSPIPANASAAMIFSFFVAVIITPWLMVKVAGRAPMASHGHDDADGGHPGGFLGRAYTMVARPLLGSKLRSGMFLLITAGLSFGSLGLLYTEDVTVKLLPFDNKSELSVVIDLPEGASLEATDRVAQDVAREVLQLPEVISVQTHAGTAAPFNFNGLVRHYYLRLQPNLGDVQITLSPKADRSRASHAIALDIRERLAHLSLPAGSSVKTVEPPPGPPVIATLLAEVYGPTADDRREAARKIRQAFESVPYIVDVDDSFGIQPRRLRATISTDDLEFFSVEESDVFDTLATLNGGSTVGYSHRGEGRQPIPIEIARAKGDKVLDERFLSTPIPANVLPGARGVVELGDVVRVAEERASFPVFRHNGRDAEMVTAEMAGSFEAPLYGMIAVGQALDAMDWPPGTKPLISLYGQPEDETVTTLLWDGEWEVTYVTFRDMGAAFGVALLGIYILVVAQFGSFRLPLVILTPIPLTFLGIIAGHWMFGAPFSATSMIGFIALAGIIVRNSILLVDFIRHADPMGSTSVEILIEAGAIRFKPILLTAIAAMIGAVVILTDPIFQGLAISLLFGLLSSTLLTVLVIPAIYRVLKT
;
A
#
# COMPACT_ATOMS: atom_id res chain seq x y z
N LEU A 1 -51.13 38.01 -13.64
CA LEU A 1 -52.39 38.69 -14.06
C LEU A 1 -53.48 37.64 -14.13
N LEU A 2 -54.73 38.07 -13.83
CA LEU A 2 -55.93 37.23 -14.00
C LEU A 2 -56.74 37.81 -15.11
N ASP A 3 -57.04 37.07 -16.16
CA ASP A 3 -57.92 37.41 -17.21
C ASP A 3 -58.93 36.27 -17.46
N LYS A 4 -60.24 36.57 -17.31
CA LYS A 4 -61.35 35.62 -17.52
C LYS A 4 -61.24 34.24 -16.85
N GLY A 5 -60.55 34.20 -15.72
CA GLY A 5 -60.40 32.99 -14.96
C GLY A 5 -59.02 32.27 -15.17
N ASP A 6 -58.26 32.74 -16.14
CA ASP A 6 -56.89 32.22 -16.40
C ASP A 6 -55.84 33.07 -15.70
N GLN A 7 -54.81 32.43 -15.18
CA GLN A 7 -53.60 33.06 -14.66
C GLN A 7 -52.63 33.28 -15.82
N ILE A 8 -52.28 34.53 -16.08
CA ILE A 8 -51.34 34.91 -17.15
C ILE A 8 -50.06 35.42 -16.50
N ASP A 9 -48.95 34.79 -16.81
CA ASP A 9 -47.67 35.28 -16.36
C ASP A 9 -47.17 36.44 -17.22
N LEU A 10 -46.82 37.54 -16.57
CA LEU A 10 -46.19 38.68 -17.22
C LEU A 10 -44.68 38.53 -17.13
N VAL A 11 -44.03 38.27 -18.24
CA VAL A 11 -42.56 38.24 -18.36
C VAL A 11 -42.11 39.59 -18.92
N VAL A 12 -41.17 40.22 -18.24
CA VAL A 12 -40.61 41.51 -18.64
C VAL A 12 -39.09 41.37 -18.81
N GLY A 13 -38.57 41.87 -19.92
CA GLY A 13 -37.19 41.92 -20.28
C GLY A 13 -36.74 40.80 -21.19
N GLU A 14 -35.58 40.95 -21.78
CA GLU A 14 -34.89 39.96 -22.61
C GLU A 14 -33.66 39.42 -21.88
N THR A 15 -33.31 38.15 -22.11
CA THR A 15 -32.10 37.57 -21.58
C THR A 15 -30.89 38.12 -22.35
N LEU A 16 -29.90 38.64 -21.63
CA LEU A 16 -28.65 39.10 -22.23
C LEU A 16 -27.84 37.88 -22.68
N VAL A 17 -27.48 37.81 -23.97
CA VAL A 17 -26.81 36.67 -24.57
C VAL A 17 -25.45 37.01 -25.19
N SER A 18 -25.12 38.29 -25.30
CA SER A 18 -23.83 38.71 -25.90
C SER A 18 -23.15 39.86 -25.14
N PRO A 19 -21.82 39.98 -25.23
CA PRO A 19 -21.08 41.11 -24.66
C PRO A 19 -21.53 42.46 -25.23
N GLU A 20 -21.96 42.53 -26.50
CA GLU A 20 -22.43 43.74 -27.14
C GLU A 20 -23.75 44.21 -26.53
N GLN A 21 -24.67 43.31 -26.23
CA GLN A 21 -25.90 43.63 -25.53
C GLN A 21 -25.64 44.20 -24.14
N ILE A 22 -24.70 43.61 -23.40
CA ILE A 22 -24.28 44.11 -22.09
C ILE A 22 -23.62 45.48 -22.22
N GLY A 23 -22.71 45.64 -23.17
CA GLY A 23 -22.02 46.89 -23.45
C GLY A 23 -22.98 48.06 -23.76
N ASN A 24 -24.10 47.76 -24.42
CA ASN A 24 -25.13 48.73 -24.81
C ASN A 24 -26.20 49.02 -23.73
N LEU A 25 -26.07 48.48 -22.54
CA LEU A 25 -26.97 48.82 -21.42
C LEU A 25 -26.71 50.25 -20.97
N LEU A 26 -27.80 51.02 -20.89
CA LEU A 26 -27.80 52.38 -20.42
C LEU A 26 -27.61 52.42 -18.89
N LEU A 27 -26.52 52.99 -18.41
CA LEU A 27 -26.24 53.17 -16.97
C LEU A 27 -26.93 54.43 -16.42
N THR A 28 -26.78 55.54 -17.11
CA THR A 28 -27.33 56.85 -16.69
C THR A 28 -27.39 57.84 -17.85
N THR A 29 -28.02 58.97 -17.62
CA THR A 29 -27.95 60.10 -18.52
C THR A 29 -27.33 61.27 -17.81
N ARG A 30 -26.21 61.79 -18.31
CA ARG A 30 -25.50 62.93 -17.76
C ARG A 30 -25.47 64.08 -18.78
N ASP A 31 -25.90 65.30 -18.39
CA ASP A 31 -25.98 66.44 -19.26
C ASP A 31 -26.70 66.16 -20.58
N ALA A 32 -27.82 65.44 -20.51
CA ALA A 32 -28.68 65.00 -21.66
C ALA A 32 -27.91 64.00 -22.60
N ARG A 33 -26.79 63.45 -22.20
CA ARG A 33 -26.06 62.39 -22.95
C ARG A 33 -26.20 61.04 -22.28
N PRO A 34 -26.58 60.02 -23.01
CA PRO A 34 -26.60 58.65 -22.44
C PRO A 34 -25.18 58.17 -22.18
N VAL A 35 -24.98 57.44 -21.05
CA VAL A 35 -23.72 56.75 -20.67
C VAL A 35 -24.04 55.26 -20.66
N TYR A 36 -23.38 54.50 -21.52
CA TYR A 36 -23.50 53.07 -21.65
C TYR A 36 -22.40 52.33 -20.88
N VAL A 37 -22.58 51.03 -20.67
CA VAL A 37 -21.57 50.18 -20.01
C VAL A 37 -20.25 50.25 -20.75
N VAL A 38 -20.25 50.25 -22.09
CA VAL A 38 -19.05 50.31 -22.94
C VAL A 38 -18.23 51.58 -22.76
N ASP A 39 -18.87 52.66 -22.29
CA ASP A 39 -18.20 53.96 -22.06
C ASP A 39 -17.35 53.96 -20.78
N VAL A 40 -17.63 53.06 -19.82
CA VAL A 40 -16.97 52.97 -18.50
C VAL A 40 -16.32 51.65 -18.21
N ALA A 41 -16.59 50.59 -19.00
CA ALA A 41 -16.07 49.25 -18.78
C ALA A 41 -15.79 48.52 -20.11
N GLN A 42 -14.86 47.64 -20.07
CA GLN A 42 -14.61 46.68 -21.18
C GLN A 42 -15.40 45.40 -20.93
N VAL A 43 -16.29 45.05 -21.87
CA VAL A 43 -17.09 43.84 -21.80
C VAL A 43 -16.48 42.78 -22.69
N SER A 44 -16.12 41.61 -22.12
CA SER A 44 -15.54 40.52 -22.85
C SER A 44 -16.08 39.18 -22.35
N PHE A 45 -16.12 38.21 -23.25
CA PHE A 45 -16.40 36.82 -22.88
C PHE A 45 -15.05 36.10 -22.66
N VAL A 46 -14.78 35.67 -21.44
CA VAL A 46 -13.54 35.05 -21.04
C VAL A 46 -13.80 33.75 -20.31
N SER A 47 -12.83 32.83 -20.33
CA SER A 47 -12.85 31.68 -19.43
C SER A 47 -12.44 32.12 -18.03
N SER A 48 -13.09 31.61 -17.00
CA SER A 48 -12.67 31.82 -15.61
C SER A 48 -11.40 30.99 -15.36
N ASN A 49 -10.24 31.62 -15.48
CA ASN A 49 -8.94 31.03 -15.15
C ASN A 49 -8.34 31.67 -13.87
N GLU A 50 -9.15 32.41 -13.12
CA GLU A 50 -8.62 33.19 -12.02
C GLU A 50 -8.24 32.33 -10.80
N ASP A 51 -8.85 31.14 -10.64
CA ASP A 51 -8.70 30.32 -9.44
C ASP A 51 -7.82 29.08 -9.64
N VAL A 52 -7.72 28.54 -10.86
CA VAL A 52 -7.00 27.32 -11.16
C VAL A 52 -6.35 27.34 -12.54
N ILE A 53 -5.18 26.72 -12.65
CA ILE A 53 -4.51 26.49 -13.93
C ILE A 53 -4.20 25.00 -14.05
N VAL A 54 -4.76 24.36 -15.11
CA VAL A 54 -4.48 22.97 -15.42
C VAL A 54 -3.87 22.86 -16.82
N SER A 55 -2.75 22.17 -16.94
CA SER A 55 -2.07 21.99 -18.22
C SER A 55 -1.55 20.58 -18.40
N ASN A 56 -1.54 20.10 -19.63
CA ASN A 56 -0.76 18.94 -20.05
C ASN A 56 0.57 19.41 -20.62
N VAL A 57 1.66 18.77 -20.21
CA VAL A 57 3.02 19.10 -20.63
C VAL A 57 3.66 17.84 -21.19
N SER A 58 4.13 17.90 -22.43
CA SER A 58 4.71 16.77 -23.14
C SER A 58 5.93 17.16 -23.95
N ARG A 59 6.70 16.18 -24.40
CA ARG A 59 7.83 16.42 -25.31
C ARG A 59 7.29 16.77 -26.70
N ALA A 60 7.85 17.82 -27.29
CA ALA A 60 7.60 18.18 -28.68
C ALA A 60 8.42 17.29 -29.63
N GLU A 61 7.92 17.03 -30.83
CA GLU A 61 8.59 16.23 -31.87
C GLU A 61 9.98 16.79 -32.29
N GLY A 62 10.24 18.07 -32.02
CA GLY A 62 11.50 18.76 -32.34
C GLY A 62 12.49 18.93 -31.18
N GLY A 63 12.28 18.26 -30.05
CA GLY A 63 13.16 18.38 -28.88
C GLY A 63 12.90 19.66 -28.09
N GLY A 64 11.82 19.74 -27.40
CA GLY A 64 11.39 20.83 -26.52
C GLY A 64 10.20 20.35 -25.69
N VAL A 65 9.59 21.25 -24.95
CA VAL A 65 8.42 20.97 -24.12
C VAL A 65 7.24 21.75 -24.67
N THR A 66 6.14 21.08 -24.95
CA THR A 66 4.88 21.69 -25.37
C THR A 66 3.91 21.69 -24.18
N ARG A 67 3.34 22.84 -23.91
CA ARG A 67 2.28 23.04 -22.90
C ARG A 67 0.96 23.31 -23.59
N THR A 68 -0.07 22.58 -23.20
CA THR A 68 -1.45 22.78 -23.66
C THR A 68 -2.38 22.91 -22.47
N PRO A 69 -3.34 23.86 -22.48
CA PRO A 69 -4.39 23.90 -21.48
C PRO A 69 -5.15 22.57 -21.45
N ALA A 70 -5.51 22.10 -20.28
CA ALA A 70 -6.17 20.82 -20.12
C ALA A 70 -7.34 20.88 -19.15
N VAL A 71 -8.28 19.96 -19.30
CA VAL A 71 -9.36 19.70 -18.35
C VAL A 71 -9.31 18.22 -18.00
N THR A 72 -9.26 17.91 -16.73
CA THR A 72 -9.19 16.52 -16.25
C THR A 72 -10.57 16.02 -15.84
N LEU A 73 -11.02 14.90 -16.42
CA LEU A 73 -12.23 14.19 -16.05
C LEU A 73 -11.85 12.98 -15.19
N ALA A 74 -12.22 13.00 -13.91
CA ALA A 74 -12.03 11.87 -13.01
C ALA A 74 -13.31 11.05 -12.92
N LEU A 75 -13.21 9.75 -13.23
CA LEU A 75 -14.33 8.82 -13.23
C LEU A 75 -14.05 7.73 -12.19
N ALA A 76 -14.94 7.56 -11.22
CA ALA A 76 -14.82 6.55 -10.19
C ALA A 76 -15.88 5.46 -10.37
N LYS A 77 -15.50 4.20 -10.18
CA LYS A 77 -16.44 3.09 -10.17
C LYS A 77 -17.26 3.07 -8.86
N ARG A 78 -18.47 2.57 -8.92
CA ARG A 78 -19.26 2.27 -7.72
C ARG A 78 -18.64 1.11 -6.93
N ALA A 79 -18.86 1.10 -5.62
CA ALA A 79 -18.47 -0.03 -4.78
C ALA A 79 -19.05 -1.36 -5.32
N GLY A 80 -18.27 -2.43 -5.32
CA GLY A 80 -18.66 -3.74 -5.85
C GLY A 80 -18.59 -3.89 -7.38
N SER A 81 -18.42 -2.81 -8.17
CA SER A 81 -18.26 -2.90 -9.63
C SER A 81 -16.87 -3.39 -10.02
N ASN A 82 -16.78 -4.11 -11.13
CA ASN A 82 -15.50 -4.54 -11.70
C ASN A 82 -14.81 -3.36 -12.40
N ALA A 83 -13.59 -3.03 -11.98
CA ALA A 83 -12.83 -1.91 -12.51
C ALA A 83 -12.48 -2.08 -13.99
N VAL A 84 -12.13 -3.30 -14.43
CA VAL A 84 -11.75 -3.61 -15.83
C VAL A 84 -12.93 -3.31 -16.76
N VAL A 85 -14.10 -3.89 -16.46
CA VAL A 85 -15.31 -3.73 -17.27
C VAL A 85 -15.77 -2.27 -17.34
N VAL A 86 -15.68 -1.55 -16.21
CA VAL A 86 -16.07 -0.12 -16.17
C VAL A 86 -15.11 0.73 -17.00
N ALA A 87 -13.80 0.51 -16.87
CA ALA A 87 -12.79 1.26 -17.63
C ALA A 87 -12.95 1.02 -19.14
N GLU A 88 -13.04 -0.23 -19.58
CA GLU A 88 -13.30 -0.58 -20.98
C GLU A 88 -14.56 0.07 -21.53
N ALA A 89 -15.66 0.02 -20.78
CA ALA A 89 -16.92 0.64 -21.20
C ALA A 89 -16.80 2.17 -21.34
N ILE A 90 -16.02 2.82 -20.47
CA ILE A 90 -15.76 4.27 -20.54
C ILE A 90 -14.94 4.58 -21.79
N LEU A 91 -13.83 3.87 -22.03
CA LEU A 91 -12.95 4.10 -23.16
C LEU A 91 -13.71 3.92 -24.50
N HIS A 92 -14.45 2.84 -24.67
CA HIS A 92 -15.30 2.64 -25.84
C HIS A 92 -16.34 3.76 -26.02
N ARG A 93 -16.87 4.30 -24.91
CA ARG A 93 -17.82 5.42 -24.99
C ARG A 93 -17.12 6.70 -25.44
N VAL A 94 -15.91 6.96 -24.97
CA VAL A 94 -15.10 8.12 -25.37
C VAL A 94 -14.78 8.03 -26.86
N GLU A 95 -14.24 6.91 -27.32
CA GLU A 95 -13.97 6.66 -28.75
C GLU A 95 -15.20 6.90 -29.64
N ALA A 96 -16.37 6.45 -29.19
CA ALA A 96 -17.62 6.65 -29.93
C ALA A 96 -18.10 8.12 -29.99
N LEU A 97 -17.57 8.99 -29.14
CA LEU A 97 -17.88 10.43 -29.07
C LEU A 97 -16.86 11.29 -29.84
N GLU A 98 -15.66 10.77 -30.13
CA GLU A 98 -14.66 11.46 -30.94
C GLU A 98 -15.19 11.75 -32.35
N GLY A 99 -14.90 12.93 -32.85
CA GLY A 99 -15.42 13.43 -34.12
C GLY A 99 -16.93 13.73 -34.16
N LYS A 100 -17.65 13.54 -33.03
CA LYS A 100 -19.07 13.83 -32.90
C LYS A 100 -19.39 14.93 -31.87
N LEU A 101 -19.21 14.60 -30.60
CA LEU A 101 -19.37 15.53 -29.47
C LEU A 101 -18.02 16.08 -29.02
N ILE A 102 -16.94 15.32 -29.18
CA ILE A 102 -15.57 15.77 -28.91
C ILE A 102 -15.01 16.24 -30.25
N PRO A 103 -14.75 17.55 -30.42
CA PRO A 103 -14.20 18.08 -31.68
C PRO A 103 -12.77 17.55 -31.93
N ASP A 104 -12.38 17.45 -33.18
CA ASP A 104 -11.02 17.01 -33.59
C ASP A 104 -9.89 17.92 -33.07
N THR A 105 -10.23 19.11 -32.60
CA THR A 105 -9.29 20.06 -31.98
C THR A 105 -8.96 19.72 -30.53
N ILE A 106 -9.67 18.77 -29.91
CA ILE A 106 -9.47 18.32 -28.54
C ILE A 106 -8.87 16.92 -28.54
N ALA A 107 -7.64 16.80 -28.06
CA ALA A 107 -7.02 15.50 -27.86
C ALA A 107 -7.45 14.90 -26.51
N VAL A 108 -7.88 13.64 -26.52
CA VAL A 108 -8.20 12.90 -25.29
C VAL A 108 -7.01 12.04 -24.91
N ILE A 109 -6.52 12.19 -23.69
CA ILE A 109 -5.38 11.46 -23.16
C ILE A 109 -5.80 10.73 -21.90
N VAL A 110 -5.58 9.42 -21.85
CA VAL A 110 -5.77 8.61 -20.63
C VAL A 110 -4.54 8.79 -19.76
N THR A 111 -4.73 9.46 -18.62
CA THR A 111 -3.63 9.75 -17.69
C THR A 111 -3.51 8.73 -16.57
N ARG A 112 -4.61 7.99 -16.28
CA ARG A 112 -4.65 6.93 -15.27
C ARG A 112 -5.78 5.96 -15.60
N ASP A 113 -5.45 4.66 -15.68
CA ASP A 113 -6.39 3.56 -15.80
C ASP A 113 -6.10 2.45 -14.79
N TYR A 114 -6.92 2.36 -13.75
CA TYR A 114 -6.81 1.28 -12.77
C TYR A 114 -7.45 -0.03 -13.23
N GLY A 115 -8.32 0.00 -14.25
CA GLY A 115 -8.84 -1.21 -14.90
C GLY A 115 -7.74 -1.97 -15.61
N GLU A 116 -6.94 -1.28 -16.44
CA GLU A 116 -5.77 -1.85 -17.11
C GLU A 116 -4.78 -2.44 -16.10
N THR A 117 -4.42 -1.67 -15.04
CA THR A 117 -3.51 -2.14 -13.99
C THR A 117 -4.04 -3.39 -13.28
N ALA A 118 -5.34 -3.45 -13.00
CA ALA A 118 -5.97 -4.62 -12.36
C ALA A 118 -5.94 -5.84 -13.28
N ASN A 119 -6.24 -5.66 -14.56
CA ASN A 119 -6.22 -6.73 -15.56
C ASN A 119 -4.80 -7.28 -15.78
N GLU A 120 -3.82 -6.39 -15.92
CA GLU A 120 -2.41 -6.78 -16.05
C GLU A 120 -1.96 -7.63 -14.85
N LYS A 121 -2.24 -7.18 -13.63
CA LYS A 121 -1.89 -7.92 -12.41
C LYS A 121 -2.62 -9.25 -12.27
N ALA A 122 -3.90 -9.32 -12.63
CA ALA A 122 -4.64 -10.56 -12.61
C ALA A 122 -4.06 -11.59 -13.60
N ASN A 123 -3.76 -11.16 -14.83
CA ASN A 123 -3.18 -12.03 -15.86
C ASN A 123 -1.76 -12.50 -15.51
N GLU A 124 -0.92 -11.60 -15.00
CA GLU A 124 0.43 -11.93 -14.51
C GLU A 124 0.38 -13.04 -13.43
N LEU A 125 -0.52 -12.88 -12.46
CA LEU A 125 -0.65 -13.85 -11.37
C LEU A 125 -1.29 -15.17 -11.80
N LEU A 126 -2.25 -15.16 -12.72
CA LEU A 126 -2.80 -16.39 -13.32
C LEU A 126 -1.75 -17.15 -14.13
N PHE A 127 -0.89 -16.43 -14.85
CA PHE A 127 0.26 -17.04 -15.53
C PHE A 127 1.22 -17.69 -14.53
N HIS A 128 1.55 -17.01 -13.43
CA HIS A 128 2.40 -17.54 -12.35
C HIS A 128 1.76 -18.78 -11.67
N LEU A 129 0.45 -18.76 -11.47
CA LEU A 129 -0.31 -19.91 -10.96
C LEU A 129 -0.18 -21.12 -11.88
N GLY A 130 -0.33 -20.92 -13.20
CA GLY A 130 -0.14 -21.95 -14.22
C GLY A 130 1.29 -22.49 -14.24
N LEU A 131 2.28 -21.60 -14.21
CA LEU A 131 3.70 -21.94 -14.21
C LEU A 131 4.08 -22.76 -12.96
N ALA A 132 3.64 -22.36 -11.78
CA ALA A 132 3.85 -23.10 -10.54
C ALA A 132 3.24 -24.51 -10.64
N THR A 133 1.99 -24.62 -11.12
CA THR A 133 1.30 -25.90 -11.32
C THR A 133 2.08 -26.82 -12.26
N ILE A 134 2.50 -26.34 -13.43
CA ILE A 134 3.24 -27.13 -14.43
C ILE A 134 4.60 -27.59 -13.83
N SER A 135 5.29 -26.71 -13.12
CA SER A 135 6.59 -27.02 -12.49
C SER A 135 6.47 -28.11 -11.43
N ILE A 136 5.42 -28.06 -10.61
CA ILE A 136 5.18 -29.09 -9.60
C ILE A 136 4.78 -30.43 -10.25
N VAL A 137 3.93 -30.42 -11.28
CA VAL A 137 3.59 -31.62 -12.05
C VAL A 137 4.86 -32.23 -12.68
N GLY A 138 5.74 -31.41 -13.21
CA GLY A 138 7.05 -31.84 -13.74
C GLY A 138 7.95 -32.45 -12.65
N LEU A 139 7.98 -31.88 -11.45
CA LEU A 139 8.72 -32.42 -10.31
C LEU A 139 8.20 -33.82 -9.92
N VAL A 140 6.86 -33.97 -9.80
CA VAL A 140 6.23 -35.25 -9.48
C VAL A 140 6.48 -36.29 -10.58
N TRP A 141 6.47 -35.86 -11.85
CA TRP A 141 6.84 -36.75 -12.98
C TRP A 141 8.25 -37.32 -12.83
N VAL A 142 9.21 -36.47 -12.54
CA VAL A 142 10.62 -36.90 -12.39
C VAL A 142 10.83 -37.74 -11.12
N ALA A 143 10.18 -37.36 -10.01
CA ALA A 143 10.44 -37.95 -8.69
C ALA A 143 9.67 -39.27 -8.45
N ILE A 144 8.46 -39.41 -9.01
CA ILE A 144 7.57 -40.53 -8.75
C ILE A 144 7.20 -41.24 -10.07
N GLY A 145 6.59 -40.53 -11.02
CA GLY A 145 6.24 -41.10 -12.31
C GLY A 145 5.21 -40.25 -13.10
N TRP A 146 5.09 -40.51 -14.41
CA TRP A 146 4.25 -39.71 -15.30
C TRP A 146 2.74 -39.89 -15.04
N ARG A 147 2.32 -41.06 -14.52
CA ARG A 147 0.92 -41.34 -14.22
C ARG A 147 0.47 -40.67 -12.95
N GLU A 148 1.32 -40.67 -11.96
CA GLU A 148 1.17 -39.96 -10.68
C GLU A 148 1.12 -38.46 -10.95
N ALA A 149 1.96 -37.97 -11.86
CA ALA A 149 1.95 -36.58 -12.30
C ALA A 149 0.61 -36.15 -12.94
N ILE A 150 -0.03 -37.03 -13.72
CA ILE A 150 -1.39 -36.76 -14.27
C ILE A 150 -2.41 -36.65 -13.14
N VAL A 151 -2.33 -37.45 -12.09
CA VAL A 151 -3.23 -37.36 -10.94
C VAL A 151 -3.04 -36.01 -10.27
N VAL A 152 -1.81 -35.57 -10.03
CA VAL A 152 -1.51 -34.23 -9.44
C VAL A 152 -2.00 -33.11 -10.34
N ALA A 153 -1.85 -33.23 -11.67
CA ALA A 153 -2.30 -32.24 -12.65
C ALA A 153 -3.81 -32.03 -12.64
N VAL A 154 -4.61 -33.01 -12.15
CA VAL A 154 -6.06 -32.88 -11.96
C VAL A 154 -6.38 -32.38 -10.56
N VAL A 155 -5.68 -32.87 -9.54
CA VAL A 155 -5.93 -32.55 -8.12
C VAL A 155 -5.73 -31.06 -7.83
N ILE A 156 -4.66 -30.44 -8.36
CA ILE A 156 -4.35 -29.03 -8.13
C ILE A 156 -5.49 -28.11 -8.61
N PRO A 157 -5.92 -28.16 -9.90
CA PRO A 157 -7.01 -27.30 -10.36
C PRO A 157 -8.33 -27.52 -9.61
N VAL A 158 -8.66 -28.78 -9.25
CA VAL A 158 -9.88 -29.07 -8.48
C VAL A 158 -9.84 -28.38 -7.12
N THR A 159 -8.72 -28.46 -6.41
CA THR A 159 -8.57 -27.81 -5.09
C THR A 159 -8.61 -26.29 -5.21
N ILE A 160 -7.97 -25.72 -6.23
CA ILE A 160 -8.00 -24.27 -6.49
C ILE A 160 -9.44 -23.80 -6.76
N LEU A 161 -10.20 -24.51 -7.61
CA LEU A 161 -11.59 -24.17 -7.92
C LEU A 161 -12.49 -24.25 -6.69
N LEU A 162 -12.31 -25.25 -5.83
CA LEU A 162 -13.03 -25.34 -4.56
C LEU A 162 -12.67 -24.19 -3.61
N THR A 163 -11.41 -23.79 -3.58
CA THR A 163 -10.96 -22.65 -2.78
C THR A 163 -11.54 -21.33 -3.32
N LEU A 164 -11.57 -21.14 -4.63
CA LEU A 164 -12.22 -19.97 -5.25
C LEU A 164 -13.73 -19.94 -4.97
N PHE A 165 -14.38 -21.11 -5.00
CA PHE A 165 -15.79 -21.19 -4.63
C PHE A 165 -16.02 -20.80 -3.15
N ALA A 166 -15.16 -21.26 -2.24
CA ALA A 166 -15.23 -20.84 -0.84
C ALA A 166 -14.95 -19.33 -0.66
N ALA A 167 -13.96 -18.79 -1.36
CA ALA A 167 -13.69 -17.36 -1.36
C ALA A 167 -14.90 -16.54 -1.82
N TRP A 168 -15.58 -16.99 -2.86
CA TRP A 168 -16.82 -16.37 -3.34
C TRP A 168 -17.95 -16.43 -2.29
N VAL A 169 -18.14 -17.58 -1.64
CA VAL A 169 -19.14 -17.74 -0.56
C VAL A 169 -18.83 -16.84 0.64
N MET A 170 -17.55 -16.67 0.98
CA MET A 170 -17.09 -15.79 2.05
C MET A 170 -17.13 -14.29 1.67
N GLY A 171 -17.50 -13.94 0.43
CA GLY A 171 -17.57 -12.56 -0.04
C GLY A 171 -16.23 -11.94 -0.42
N TYR A 172 -15.17 -12.71 -0.53
CA TYR A 172 -13.87 -12.20 -1.01
C TYR A 172 -13.89 -11.98 -2.53
N THR A 173 -13.19 -10.95 -2.96
CA THR A 173 -12.98 -10.66 -4.39
C THR A 173 -11.68 -11.28 -4.88
N LEU A 174 -11.60 -11.53 -6.20
CA LEU A 174 -10.37 -11.92 -6.85
C LEU A 174 -9.51 -10.66 -7.02
N ASN A 175 -8.50 -10.53 -6.19
CA ASN A 175 -7.57 -9.39 -6.18
C ASN A 175 -6.12 -9.87 -6.03
N ARG A 176 -5.15 -8.96 -6.08
CA ARG A 176 -3.73 -9.29 -5.97
C ARG A 176 -3.44 -10.16 -4.73
N VAL A 177 -3.93 -9.78 -3.56
CA VAL A 177 -3.64 -10.48 -2.30
C VAL A 177 -4.25 -11.89 -2.28
N SER A 178 -5.50 -12.05 -2.76
CA SER A 178 -6.16 -13.36 -2.83
C SER A 178 -5.51 -14.31 -3.85
N LEU A 179 -5.03 -13.78 -4.99
CA LEU A 179 -4.30 -14.56 -5.98
C LEU A 179 -2.92 -15.01 -5.46
N PHE A 180 -2.20 -14.14 -4.74
CA PHE A 180 -0.97 -14.54 -4.06
C PHE A 180 -1.22 -15.60 -2.99
N ALA A 181 -2.31 -15.51 -2.25
CA ALA A 181 -2.70 -16.54 -1.30
C ALA A 181 -2.90 -17.91 -1.97
N LEU A 182 -3.47 -17.94 -3.17
CA LEU A 182 -3.64 -19.17 -3.97
C LEU A 182 -2.29 -19.71 -4.45
N ILE A 183 -1.41 -18.87 -5.01
CA ILE A 183 -0.08 -19.29 -5.48
C ILE A 183 0.74 -19.86 -4.31
N PHE A 184 0.77 -19.14 -3.19
CA PHE A 184 1.38 -19.61 -1.95
C PHE A 184 0.83 -20.96 -1.50
N SER A 185 -0.51 -21.12 -1.57
CA SER A 185 -1.16 -22.35 -1.12
C SER A 185 -0.84 -23.55 -2.01
N ILE A 186 -0.56 -23.39 -3.32
CA ILE A 186 -0.25 -24.51 -4.23
C ILE A 186 0.90 -25.36 -3.70
N GLY A 187 1.97 -24.72 -3.24
CA GLY A 187 3.13 -25.44 -2.71
C GLY A 187 2.80 -26.32 -1.50
N ILE A 188 1.80 -25.90 -0.72
CA ILE A 188 1.36 -26.62 0.49
C ILE A 188 0.25 -27.64 0.18
N LEU A 189 -0.67 -27.28 -0.76
CA LEU A 189 -1.80 -28.13 -1.18
C LEU A 189 -1.36 -29.50 -1.73
N VAL A 190 -0.28 -29.48 -2.53
CA VAL A 190 0.18 -30.67 -3.24
C VAL A 190 0.75 -31.69 -2.29
N ASP A 191 1.17 -31.29 -1.11
CA ASP A 191 1.79 -32.12 -0.12
C ASP A 191 0.86 -33.25 0.36
N ASP A 192 -0.43 -32.97 0.65
CA ASP A 192 -1.42 -33.99 1.02
C ASP A 192 -1.57 -35.05 -0.09
N ALA A 193 -1.67 -34.59 -1.33
CA ALA A 193 -1.81 -35.50 -2.48
C ALA A 193 -0.55 -36.33 -2.71
N ILE A 194 0.63 -35.72 -2.60
CA ILE A 194 1.92 -36.43 -2.76
C ILE A 194 2.08 -37.53 -1.72
N VAL A 195 1.78 -37.23 -0.44
CA VAL A 195 1.86 -38.24 0.63
C VAL A 195 0.93 -39.43 0.36
N VAL A 196 -0.30 -39.16 -0.07
CA VAL A 196 -1.26 -40.21 -0.40
C VAL A 196 -0.82 -41.02 -1.64
N ILE A 197 -0.38 -40.35 -2.70
CA ILE A 197 0.11 -40.97 -3.94
C ILE A 197 1.32 -41.86 -3.66
N GLU A 198 2.32 -41.36 -2.94
CA GLU A 198 3.52 -42.09 -2.59
C GLU A 198 3.19 -43.34 -1.75
N ASN A 199 2.30 -43.19 -0.74
CA ASN A 199 1.91 -44.33 0.09
C ASN A 199 1.12 -45.40 -0.70
N ILE A 200 0.23 -44.98 -1.61
CA ILE A 200 -0.47 -45.93 -2.52
C ILE A 200 0.56 -46.65 -3.42
N ALA A 201 1.51 -45.91 -4.01
CA ALA A 201 2.54 -46.52 -4.86
C ALA A 201 3.41 -47.50 -4.07
N ARG A 202 3.76 -47.17 -2.81
CA ARG A 202 4.48 -48.04 -1.90
C ARG A 202 3.74 -49.34 -1.61
N HIS A 203 2.43 -49.28 -1.25
CA HIS A 203 1.60 -50.46 -1.01
C HIS A 203 1.45 -51.34 -2.25
N TRP A 204 1.31 -50.77 -3.43
CA TRP A 204 1.29 -51.54 -4.66
C TRP A 204 2.65 -52.19 -4.99
N GLY A 205 3.75 -51.65 -4.49
CA GLY A 205 5.10 -52.23 -4.63
C GLY A 205 5.34 -53.43 -3.73
N MET A 206 4.60 -53.64 -2.64
CA MET A 206 4.82 -54.74 -1.65
C MET A 206 4.52 -56.10 -2.19
N LYS A 207 3.78 -56.26 -3.31
CA LYS A 207 3.45 -57.54 -4.01
C LYS A 207 2.86 -58.65 -3.10
N ASP A 208 2.07 -58.25 -2.09
CA ASP A 208 1.53 -59.16 -1.05
C ASP A 208 0.20 -59.85 -1.45
N GLY A 209 -0.17 -59.82 -2.72
CA GLY A 209 -1.34 -60.46 -3.26
C GLY A 209 -2.66 -59.74 -3.08
N ARG A 210 -2.66 -58.58 -2.43
CA ARG A 210 -3.88 -57.76 -2.26
C ARG A 210 -4.29 -57.10 -3.58
N SER A 211 -5.64 -56.86 -3.73
CA SER A 211 -6.15 -56.08 -4.87
C SER A 211 -5.63 -54.65 -4.80
N ARG A 212 -5.47 -54.02 -5.96
CA ARG A 212 -5.02 -52.62 -6.02
C ARG A 212 -5.95 -51.65 -5.29
N ILE A 213 -7.26 -51.92 -5.29
CA ILE A 213 -8.23 -51.15 -4.54
C ILE A 213 -8.03 -51.31 -3.03
N ALA A 214 -7.86 -52.56 -2.55
CA ALA A 214 -7.60 -52.83 -1.15
C ALA A 214 -6.28 -52.19 -0.70
N GLY A 215 -5.20 -52.32 -1.48
CA GLY A 215 -3.93 -51.65 -1.21
C GLY A 215 -4.06 -50.13 -1.19
N ALA A 216 -4.85 -49.50 -2.04
CA ALA A 216 -5.11 -48.07 -2.01
C ALA A 216 -5.88 -47.63 -0.76
N ILE A 217 -6.91 -48.39 -0.35
CA ILE A 217 -7.71 -48.11 0.87
C ILE A 217 -6.82 -48.17 2.12
N GLU A 218 -6.03 -49.23 2.26
CA GLU A 218 -5.12 -49.39 3.39
C GLU A 218 -4.01 -48.33 3.42
N ALA A 219 -3.48 -47.96 2.26
CA ALA A 219 -2.51 -46.87 2.14
C ALA A 219 -3.08 -45.54 2.62
N VAL A 220 -4.32 -45.22 2.26
CA VAL A 220 -5.00 -43.99 2.72
C VAL A 220 -5.29 -44.07 4.22
N ALA A 221 -5.73 -45.23 4.73
CA ALA A 221 -6.00 -45.45 6.15
C ALA A 221 -4.75 -45.27 7.02
N GLU A 222 -3.57 -45.70 6.54
CA GLU A 222 -2.29 -45.56 7.23
C GLU A 222 -1.89 -44.10 7.42
N VAL A 223 -2.01 -43.27 6.39
CA VAL A 223 -1.59 -41.85 6.42
C VAL A 223 -2.69 -40.88 6.79
N GLY A 224 -3.95 -41.32 6.84
CA GLY A 224 -5.12 -40.47 7.02
C GLY A 224 -5.09 -39.65 8.32
N ASN A 225 -4.91 -40.33 9.47
CA ASN A 225 -4.90 -39.67 10.78
C ASN A 225 -3.73 -38.67 10.95
N PRO A 226 -2.46 -39.02 10.62
CA PRO A 226 -1.37 -38.05 10.65
C PRO A 226 -1.60 -36.86 9.71
N THR A 227 -2.21 -37.06 8.55
CA THR A 227 -2.51 -35.99 7.58
C THR A 227 -3.59 -35.05 8.12
N ILE A 228 -4.65 -35.56 8.79
CA ILE A 228 -5.67 -34.72 9.43
C ILE A 228 -5.03 -33.74 10.42
N VAL A 229 -4.22 -34.28 11.34
CA VAL A 229 -3.57 -33.44 12.35
C VAL A 229 -2.58 -32.47 11.72
N ALA A 230 -1.82 -32.90 10.73
CA ALA A 230 -0.91 -32.05 9.98
C ALA A 230 -1.63 -30.89 9.28
N THR A 231 -2.75 -31.16 8.61
CA THR A 231 -3.59 -30.13 7.98
C THR A 231 -4.15 -29.16 9.01
N LEU A 232 -4.68 -29.69 10.13
CA LEU A 232 -5.19 -28.85 11.21
C LEU A 232 -4.12 -27.98 11.86
N THR A 233 -2.86 -28.43 11.95
CA THR A 233 -1.77 -27.61 12.47
C THR A 233 -1.43 -26.44 11.54
N VAL A 234 -1.48 -26.59 10.21
CA VAL A 234 -1.30 -25.51 9.25
C VAL A 234 -2.46 -24.51 9.34
N VAL A 235 -3.68 -24.99 9.43
CA VAL A 235 -4.88 -24.15 9.63
C VAL A 235 -4.77 -23.39 10.96
N ALA A 236 -4.39 -24.06 12.06
CA ALA A 236 -4.19 -23.44 13.36
C ALA A 236 -3.05 -22.40 13.38
N ALA A 237 -2.05 -22.56 12.51
CA ALA A 237 -1.00 -21.55 12.33
C ALA A 237 -1.53 -20.28 11.64
N LEU A 238 -2.41 -20.43 10.65
CA LEU A 238 -2.85 -19.33 9.80
C LEU A 238 -4.08 -18.59 10.35
N LEU A 239 -5.06 -19.31 10.93
CA LEU A 239 -6.32 -18.70 11.37
C LEU A 239 -6.19 -17.52 12.35
N PRO A 240 -5.27 -17.52 13.34
CA PRO A 240 -5.14 -16.39 14.25
C PRO A 240 -4.79 -15.08 13.57
N MET A 241 -4.17 -15.12 12.38
CA MET A 241 -3.86 -13.92 11.59
C MET A 241 -5.10 -13.17 11.07
N LEU A 242 -6.29 -13.81 11.08
CA LEU A 242 -7.56 -13.12 10.76
C LEU A 242 -7.93 -12.05 11.80
N PHE A 243 -7.35 -12.12 12.99
CA PHE A 243 -7.60 -11.20 14.11
C PHE A 243 -6.59 -10.06 14.20
N VAL A 244 -5.72 -9.89 13.20
CA VAL A 244 -4.85 -8.72 13.09
C VAL A 244 -5.73 -7.48 12.92
N SER A 245 -5.52 -6.48 13.77
CA SER A 245 -6.30 -5.24 13.80
C SER A 245 -5.69 -4.14 12.92
N GLY A 246 -6.30 -2.95 12.95
CA GLY A 246 -5.84 -1.80 12.18
C GLY A 246 -6.02 -1.95 10.67
N LEU A 247 -5.35 -1.11 9.91
CA LEU A 247 -5.49 -1.05 8.44
C LEU A 247 -4.96 -2.30 7.73
N MET A 248 -3.96 -2.97 8.30
CA MET A 248 -3.36 -4.17 7.71
C MET A 248 -4.24 -5.42 7.85
N GLY A 249 -5.13 -5.48 8.85
CA GLY A 249 -6.02 -6.62 9.07
C GLY A 249 -6.87 -6.94 7.84
N PRO A 250 -7.78 -6.05 7.41
CA PRO A 250 -8.60 -6.26 6.21
C PRO A 250 -7.77 -6.45 4.94
N TYR A 251 -6.62 -5.77 4.82
CA TYR A 251 -5.74 -5.87 3.66
C TYR A 251 -5.12 -7.26 3.51
N MET A 252 -4.67 -7.87 4.63
CA MET A 252 -4.00 -9.18 4.62
C MET A 252 -4.94 -10.37 4.86
N SER A 253 -6.16 -10.16 5.34
CA SER A 253 -7.12 -11.23 5.69
C SER A 253 -7.40 -12.26 4.58
N PRO A 254 -7.34 -11.92 3.26
CA PRO A 254 -7.53 -12.92 2.21
C PRO A 254 -6.46 -14.02 2.23
N ILE A 255 -5.26 -13.78 2.77
CA ILE A 255 -4.19 -14.79 2.80
C ILE A 255 -4.53 -15.94 3.76
N PRO A 256 -4.72 -15.70 5.06
CA PRO A 256 -5.06 -16.80 5.97
C PRO A 256 -6.41 -17.43 5.66
N ALA A 257 -7.40 -16.68 5.19
CA ALA A 257 -8.71 -17.22 4.83
C ALA A 257 -8.63 -18.20 3.65
N ASN A 258 -8.05 -17.77 2.52
CA ASN A 258 -7.95 -18.61 1.33
C ASN A 258 -6.97 -19.77 1.54
N ALA A 259 -5.85 -19.58 2.22
CA ALA A 259 -4.90 -20.64 2.49
C ALA A 259 -5.49 -21.70 3.44
N SER A 260 -6.22 -21.30 4.48
CA SER A 260 -6.89 -22.24 5.37
C SER A 260 -8.00 -23.03 4.66
N ALA A 261 -8.81 -22.37 3.83
CA ALA A 261 -9.83 -23.04 3.01
C ALA A 261 -9.18 -24.01 2.03
N ALA A 262 -8.10 -23.59 1.36
CA ALA A 262 -7.34 -24.41 0.44
C ALA A 262 -6.80 -25.68 1.12
N MET A 263 -6.25 -25.57 2.33
CA MET A 263 -5.75 -26.71 3.10
C MET A 263 -6.85 -27.71 3.47
N ILE A 264 -8.02 -27.21 3.89
CA ILE A 264 -9.16 -28.08 4.21
C ILE A 264 -9.63 -28.82 2.94
N PHE A 265 -9.78 -28.14 1.81
CA PHE A 265 -10.17 -28.79 0.56
C PHE A 265 -9.09 -29.73 0.02
N SER A 266 -7.81 -29.39 0.16
CA SER A 266 -6.71 -30.26 -0.22
C SER A 266 -6.79 -31.61 0.47
N PHE A 267 -7.04 -31.61 1.77
CA PHE A 267 -7.21 -32.84 2.52
C PHE A 267 -8.37 -33.69 1.96
N PHE A 268 -9.56 -33.12 1.75
CA PHE A 268 -10.68 -33.87 1.19
C PHE A 268 -10.41 -34.41 -0.23
N VAL A 269 -9.79 -33.61 -1.07
CA VAL A 269 -9.40 -34.00 -2.43
C VAL A 269 -8.34 -35.12 -2.38
N ALA A 270 -7.37 -35.03 -1.45
CA ALA A 270 -6.33 -36.04 -1.28
C ALA A 270 -6.87 -37.39 -0.80
N VAL A 271 -7.90 -37.41 0.08
CA VAL A 271 -8.45 -38.62 0.64
C VAL A 271 -9.53 -39.23 -0.25
N ILE A 272 -10.30 -38.43 -0.99
CA ILE A 272 -11.45 -38.89 -1.79
C ILE A 272 -11.08 -39.01 -3.28
N ILE A 273 -10.58 -37.95 -3.90
CA ILE A 273 -10.38 -37.87 -5.34
C ILE A 273 -9.06 -38.53 -5.75
N THR A 274 -7.98 -38.30 -5.01
CA THR A 274 -6.65 -38.84 -5.35
C THR A 274 -6.61 -40.37 -5.40
N PRO A 275 -7.12 -41.13 -4.42
CA PRO A 275 -7.11 -42.58 -4.50
C PRO A 275 -7.95 -43.11 -5.66
N TRP A 276 -9.10 -42.49 -5.92
CA TRP A 276 -9.93 -42.87 -7.06
C TRP A 276 -9.22 -42.63 -8.40
N LEU A 277 -8.56 -41.47 -8.57
CA LEU A 277 -7.77 -41.21 -9.76
C LEU A 277 -6.58 -42.16 -9.90
N MET A 278 -5.87 -42.44 -8.79
CA MET A 278 -4.75 -43.39 -8.80
C MET A 278 -5.20 -44.79 -9.30
N VAL A 279 -6.32 -45.32 -8.82
CA VAL A 279 -6.86 -46.60 -9.27
C VAL A 279 -7.23 -46.54 -10.76
N LYS A 280 -7.80 -45.45 -11.25
CA LYS A 280 -8.24 -45.25 -12.65
C LYS A 280 -7.07 -45.06 -13.60
N VAL A 281 -6.08 -44.23 -13.25
CA VAL A 281 -4.98 -43.81 -14.13
C VAL A 281 -3.76 -44.70 -14.01
N ALA A 282 -3.30 -44.98 -12.78
CA ALA A 282 -2.12 -45.80 -12.51
C ALA A 282 -2.44 -47.28 -12.30
N GLY A 283 -3.68 -47.63 -11.92
CA GLY A 283 -4.12 -48.97 -11.63
C GLY A 283 -4.16 -49.95 -12.83
N ARG A 284 -4.06 -49.51 -14.07
CA ARG A 284 -4.05 -50.34 -15.29
C ARG A 284 -2.67 -50.71 -15.79
N ALA A 285 -1.59 -50.24 -15.15
CA ALA A 285 -0.26 -50.58 -15.59
C ALA A 285 0.15 -52.02 -15.24
N PRO A 286 0.94 -52.73 -16.10
CA PRO A 286 1.75 -53.84 -15.62
C PRO A 286 2.61 -53.28 -14.48
N MET A 287 2.84 -54.09 -13.41
CA MET A 287 3.79 -53.76 -12.38
C MET A 287 5.20 -53.66 -13.03
N ALA A 288 5.50 -52.46 -13.58
CA ALA A 288 6.89 -52.18 -13.86
C ALA A 288 7.56 -52.19 -12.52
N SER A 289 8.45 -53.10 -12.31
CA SER A 289 9.44 -53.01 -11.28
C SER A 289 10.25 -51.74 -11.58
N HIS A 290 9.81 -50.61 -11.01
CA HIS A 290 10.75 -49.54 -10.75
C HIS A 290 11.61 -50.16 -9.67
N GLY A 291 12.65 -50.88 -10.18
CA GLY A 291 13.72 -51.37 -9.39
C GLY A 291 14.40 -50.21 -8.70
N HIS A 292 13.87 -49.87 -7.59
CA HIS A 292 14.61 -49.24 -6.57
C HIS A 292 15.16 -50.39 -5.73
N ASP A 293 16.30 -50.93 -6.26
CA ASP A 293 17.44 -51.24 -5.45
C ASP A 293 17.46 -52.49 -4.61
N ASP A 294 17.29 -53.64 -5.25
CA ASP A 294 18.11 -54.82 -4.83
C ASP A 294 19.55 -54.75 -5.41
N ALA A 295 19.87 -53.73 -6.25
CA ALA A 295 21.23 -53.56 -6.81
C ALA A 295 22.14 -52.68 -5.95
N ASP A 296 21.68 -52.01 -4.89
CA ASP A 296 22.46 -51.08 -4.10
C ASP A 296 22.47 -51.42 -2.59
N GLY A 297 22.80 -52.67 -2.27
CA GLY A 297 23.30 -53.10 -0.94
C GLY A 297 22.43 -52.74 0.27
N GLY A 298 21.10 -52.92 0.22
CA GLY A 298 20.26 -53.03 1.45
C GLY A 298 20.16 -51.78 2.35
N HIS A 299 20.45 -50.57 1.86
CA HIS A 299 20.32 -49.38 2.69
C HIS A 299 18.92 -48.74 2.52
N PRO A 300 18.16 -48.55 3.63
CA PRO A 300 16.87 -47.82 3.61
C PRO A 300 17.06 -46.40 3.07
N GLY A 301 16.22 -46.00 2.10
CA GLY A 301 16.19 -44.62 1.55
C GLY A 301 17.09 -44.35 0.34
N GLY A 302 17.75 -45.38 -0.28
CA GLY A 302 18.53 -45.17 -1.51
C GLY A 302 19.73 -44.21 -1.36
N PHE A 303 20.07 -43.47 -2.44
CA PHE A 303 21.18 -42.52 -2.44
C PHE A 303 21.02 -41.40 -1.39
N LEU A 304 19.83 -40.81 -1.28
CA LEU A 304 19.53 -39.77 -0.29
C LEU A 304 19.60 -40.27 1.14
N GLY A 305 19.12 -41.50 1.41
CA GLY A 305 19.27 -42.14 2.72
C GLY A 305 20.71 -42.37 3.10
N ARG A 306 21.58 -42.77 2.14
CA ARG A 306 23.04 -42.90 2.37
C ARG A 306 23.68 -41.54 2.70
N ALA A 307 23.36 -40.51 1.94
CA ALA A 307 23.86 -39.14 2.20
C ALA A 307 23.45 -38.66 3.60
N TYR A 308 22.19 -38.86 3.97
CA TYR A 308 21.69 -38.54 5.31
C TYR A 308 22.44 -39.32 6.41
N THR A 309 22.58 -40.64 6.25
CA THR A 309 23.26 -41.50 7.22
C THR A 309 24.71 -41.10 7.41
N MET A 310 25.40 -40.68 6.36
CA MET A 310 26.78 -40.18 6.41
C MET A 310 26.90 -38.96 7.36
N VAL A 311 25.94 -38.07 7.38
CA VAL A 311 25.91 -36.87 8.24
C VAL A 311 25.35 -37.19 9.63
N ALA A 312 24.28 -37.97 9.72
CA ALA A 312 23.56 -38.24 10.95
C ALA A 312 24.35 -39.19 11.89
N ARG A 313 25.04 -40.24 11.36
CA ARG A 313 25.75 -41.22 12.16
C ARG A 313 26.84 -40.63 13.07
N PRO A 314 27.77 -39.76 12.59
CA PRO A 314 28.75 -39.13 13.48
C PRO A 314 28.11 -38.16 14.49
N LEU A 315 27.00 -37.50 14.13
CA LEU A 315 26.31 -36.54 14.97
C LEU A 315 25.53 -37.20 16.09
N LEU A 316 24.82 -38.28 15.82
CA LEU A 316 24.04 -39.05 16.81
C LEU A 316 24.85 -40.07 17.62
N GLY A 317 26.09 -40.31 17.22
CA GLY A 317 26.95 -41.30 17.87
C GLY A 317 27.30 -40.99 19.33
N SER A 318 27.16 -39.74 19.79
CA SER A 318 27.44 -39.33 21.19
C SER A 318 26.47 -38.23 21.63
N LYS A 319 26.01 -38.31 22.91
CA LYS A 319 25.16 -37.26 23.52
C LYS A 319 25.83 -35.89 23.49
N LEU A 320 27.14 -35.83 23.72
CA LEU A 320 27.90 -34.59 23.72
C LEU A 320 27.91 -33.95 22.33
N ARG A 321 28.12 -34.74 21.26
CA ARG A 321 28.08 -34.23 19.87
C ARG A 321 26.70 -33.75 19.49
N SER A 322 25.62 -34.49 19.81
CA SER A 322 24.25 -34.08 19.60
C SER A 322 23.93 -32.80 20.37
N GLY A 323 24.33 -32.68 21.64
CA GLY A 323 24.11 -31.46 22.43
C GLY A 323 24.89 -30.27 21.91
N MET A 324 26.13 -30.44 21.48
CA MET A 324 26.95 -29.39 20.87
C MET A 324 26.35 -28.93 19.52
N PHE A 325 25.85 -29.83 18.69
CA PHE A 325 25.16 -29.51 17.46
C PHE A 325 23.90 -28.65 17.72
N LEU A 326 23.08 -29.05 18.70
CA LEU A 326 21.87 -28.26 19.06
C LEU A 326 22.26 -26.86 19.57
N LEU A 327 23.31 -26.75 20.37
CA LEU A 327 23.79 -25.48 20.90
C LEU A 327 24.35 -24.57 19.80
N ILE A 328 25.15 -25.12 18.87
CA ILE A 328 25.68 -24.35 17.72
C ILE A 328 24.53 -23.91 16.81
N THR A 329 23.60 -24.79 16.50
CA THR A 329 22.44 -24.44 15.63
C THR A 329 21.59 -23.37 16.28
N ALA A 330 21.30 -23.49 17.58
CA ALA A 330 20.58 -22.44 18.31
C ALA A 330 21.36 -21.12 18.33
N GLY A 331 22.67 -21.18 18.63
CA GLY A 331 23.55 -20.00 18.62
C GLY A 331 23.60 -19.30 17.27
N LEU A 332 23.68 -20.05 16.17
CA LEU A 332 23.65 -19.48 14.81
C LEU A 332 22.27 -18.89 14.48
N SER A 333 21.19 -19.57 14.87
CA SER A 333 19.82 -19.09 14.57
C SER A 333 19.47 -17.82 15.34
N PHE A 334 19.75 -17.74 16.63
CA PHE A 334 19.55 -16.51 17.39
C PHE A 334 20.59 -15.45 17.05
N GLY A 335 21.84 -15.86 16.73
CA GLY A 335 22.88 -14.94 16.27
C GLY A 335 22.55 -14.27 14.93
N SER A 336 21.80 -14.95 14.04
CA SER A 336 21.35 -14.35 12.79
C SER A 336 20.42 -13.14 12.99
N LEU A 337 19.69 -13.07 14.11
CA LEU A 337 18.90 -11.89 14.47
C LEU A 337 19.78 -10.65 14.72
N GLY A 338 21.09 -10.85 14.96
CA GLY A 338 22.05 -9.76 15.02
C GLY A 338 22.10 -8.92 13.74
N LEU A 339 21.81 -9.49 12.57
CA LEU A 339 21.73 -8.77 11.30
C LEU A 339 20.59 -7.73 11.26
N LEU A 340 19.56 -7.90 12.07
CA LEU A 340 18.52 -6.89 12.25
C LEU A 340 19.02 -5.73 13.13
N TYR A 341 19.88 -6.03 14.10
CA TYR A 341 20.48 -5.02 14.97
C TYR A 341 21.60 -4.23 14.28
N THR A 342 22.40 -4.89 13.42
CA THR A 342 23.44 -4.23 12.62
C THR A 342 22.89 -3.53 11.38
N GLU A 343 21.55 -3.59 11.18
CA GLU A 343 20.85 -2.95 10.06
C GLU A 343 21.22 -3.52 8.67
N ASP A 344 21.96 -4.64 8.62
CA ASP A 344 22.23 -5.38 7.38
C ASP A 344 20.95 -5.96 6.76
N VAL A 345 19.94 -6.24 7.60
CA VAL A 345 18.58 -6.57 7.21
C VAL A 345 17.65 -5.56 7.88
N THR A 346 17.05 -4.68 7.10
CA THR A 346 16.12 -3.65 7.59
C THR A 346 14.73 -4.23 7.85
N VAL A 347 14.00 -3.63 8.79
CA VAL A 347 12.58 -3.95 9.05
C VAL A 347 11.72 -2.87 8.43
N LYS A 348 10.76 -3.25 7.58
CA LYS A 348 9.83 -2.34 6.90
C LYS A 348 8.43 -2.94 6.92
N LEU A 349 7.38 -2.09 6.92
CA LEU A 349 6.00 -2.59 6.82
C LEU A 349 5.79 -3.35 5.51
N LEU A 350 5.96 -2.67 4.39
CA LEU A 350 5.92 -3.23 3.03
C LEU A 350 6.94 -2.49 2.14
N PRO A 351 7.66 -3.17 1.25
CA PRO A 351 8.52 -2.52 0.26
C PRO A 351 7.70 -1.81 -0.81
N PHE A 352 8.31 -0.82 -1.49
CA PHE A 352 7.66 -0.08 -2.57
C PHE A 352 7.28 -0.99 -3.74
N ASP A 353 6.15 -0.68 -4.37
CA ASP A 353 5.69 -1.36 -5.59
C ASP A 353 6.20 -0.65 -6.85
N ASN A 354 6.21 -1.33 -7.98
CA ASN A 354 6.58 -0.75 -9.25
C ASN A 354 5.32 -0.25 -9.98
N LYS A 355 5.03 1.04 -9.88
CA LYS A 355 3.85 1.71 -10.47
C LYS A 355 4.21 2.49 -11.73
N SER A 356 3.24 2.75 -12.60
CA SER A 356 3.42 3.62 -13.78
C SER A 356 2.96 5.06 -13.54
N GLU A 357 2.78 5.45 -12.29
CA GLU A 357 2.42 6.80 -11.88
C GLU A 357 3.28 7.27 -10.71
N LEU A 358 3.63 8.55 -10.72
CA LEU A 358 4.26 9.29 -9.64
C LEU A 358 3.59 10.66 -9.52
N SER A 359 3.76 11.32 -8.39
CA SER A 359 3.25 12.68 -8.18
C SER A 359 4.32 13.56 -7.55
N VAL A 360 4.29 14.85 -7.89
CA VAL A 360 5.05 15.87 -7.15
C VAL A 360 4.07 16.86 -6.58
N VAL A 361 4.15 17.07 -5.28
CA VAL A 361 3.30 18.00 -4.53
C VAL A 361 4.08 19.26 -4.25
N ILE A 362 3.49 20.42 -4.56
CA ILE A 362 4.12 21.73 -4.46
C ILE A 362 3.38 22.55 -3.41
N ASP A 363 4.10 22.97 -2.38
CA ASP A 363 3.63 23.87 -1.35
C ASP A 363 4.51 25.11 -1.37
N LEU A 364 4.00 26.23 -1.88
CA LEU A 364 4.64 27.53 -1.78
C LEU A 364 4.24 28.21 -0.47
N PRO A 365 5.01 29.22 -0.01
CA PRO A 365 4.63 29.98 1.16
C PRO A 365 3.21 30.54 1.06
N GLU A 366 2.49 30.54 2.14
CA GLU A 366 1.13 31.06 2.23
C GLU A 366 1.10 32.52 1.75
N GLY A 367 0.18 32.79 0.82
CA GLY A 367 0.08 34.08 0.13
C GLY A 367 0.83 34.16 -1.19
N ALA A 368 1.49 33.07 -1.65
CA ALA A 368 2.02 33.04 -3.01
C ALA A 368 0.88 33.04 -4.04
N SER A 369 1.11 33.70 -5.18
CA SER A 369 0.11 33.82 -6.23
C SER A 369 -0.01 32.52 -7.05
N LEU A 370 -1.17 32.35 -7.70
CA LEU A 370 -1.43 31.21 -8.58
C LEU A 370 -0.38 31.08 -9.70
N GLU A 371 0.06 32.23 -10.26
CA GLU A 371 1.08 32.25 -11.32
C GLU A 371 2.47 31.85 -10.81
N ALA A 372 2.77 32.12 -9.54
CA ALA A 372 4.00 31.65 -8.93
C ALA A 372 4.00 30.15 -8.80
N THR A 373 2.88 29.56 -8.37
CA THR A 373 2.67 28.12 -8.24
C THR A 373 2.70 27.44 -9.62
N ASP A 374 2.01 28.00 -10.63
CA ASP A 374 2.05 27.45 -11.99
C ASP A 374 3.48 27.49 -12.57
N ARG A 375 4.23 28.55 -12.33
CA ARG A 375 5.62 28.65 -12.77
C ARG A 375 6.49 27.54 -12.19
N VAL A 376 6.41 27.31 -10.88
CA VAL A 376 7.12 26.21 -10.23
C VAL A 376 6.67 24.85 -10.76
N ALA A 377 5.37 24.67 -10.98
CA ALA A 377 4.84 23.44 -11.56
C ALA A 377 5.37 23.17 -12.98
N GLN A 378 5.55 24.25 -13.80
CA GLN A 378 6.17 24.16 -15.13
C GLN A 378 7.67 23.84 -15.05
N ASP A 379 8.39 24.38 -14.05
CA ASP A 379 9.80 24.10 -13.82
C ASP A 379 9.99 22.62 -13.45
N VAL A 380 9.18 22.12 -12.51
CA VAL A 380 9.12 20.70 -12.16
C VAL A 380 8.82 19.83 -13.40
N ALA A 381 7.80 20.19 -14.19
CA ALA A 381 7.42 19.43 -15.38
C ALA A 381 8.57 19.35 -16.40
N ARG A 382 9.31 20.44 -16.60
CA ARG A 382 10.48 20.47 -17.51
C ARG A 382 11.60 19.57 -17.05
N GLU A 383 11.92 19.57 -15.74
CA GLU A 383 12.95 18.69 -15.19
C GLU A 383 12.57 17.22 -15.28
N VAL A 384 11.34 16.88 -14.91
CA VAL A 384 10.86 15.51 -14.92
C VAL A 384 10.78 14.95 -16.35
N LEU A 385 10.40 15.76 -17.34
CA LEU A 385 10.34 15.34 -18.75
C LEU A 385 11.72 15.05 -19.37
N GLN A 386 12.83 15.36 -18.69
CA GLN A 386 14.14 14.93 -19.16
C GLN A 386 14.38 13.42 -18.98
N LEU A 387 13.63 12.78 -18.09
CA LEU A 387 13.72 11.35 -17.85
C LEU A 387 13.04 10.56 -18.98
N PRO A 388 13.75 9.60 -19.61
CA PRO A 388 13.24 8.88 -20.78
C PRO A 388 11.96 8.08 -20.48
N GLU A 389 11.78 7.64 -19.25
CA GLU A 389 10.63 6.85 -18.80
C GLU A 389 9.35 7.67 -18.61
N VAL A 390 9.43 9.00 -18.59
CA VAL A 390 8.25 9.87 -18.44
C VAL A 390 7.60 10.09 -19.79
N ILE A 391 6.31 9.75 -19.90
CA ILE A 391 5.51 9.91 -21.14
C ILE A 391 4.86 11.30 -21.17
N SER A 392 4.17 11.67 -20.11
CA SER A 392 3.43 12.92 -19.99
C SER A 392 3.38 13.41 -18.57
N VAL A 393 3.14 14.71 -18.43
CA VAL A 393 3.03 15.38 -17.13
C VAL A 393 1.80 16.27 -17.15
N GLN A 394 0.97 16.20 -16.12
CA GLN A 394 -0.13 17.13 -15.92
C GLN A 394 0.20 18.03 -14.73
N THR A 395 0.07 19.34 -14.93
CA THR A 395 0.27 20.33 -13.89
C THR A 395 -1.08 20.90 -13.43
N HIS A 396 -1.25 20.99 -12.12
CA HIS A 396 -2.42 21.55 -11.46
C HIS A 396 -1.93 22.62 -10.49
N ALA A 397 -2.29 23.87 -10.71
CA ALA A 397 -2.00 24.98 -9.82
C ALA A 397 -3.29 25.55 -9.27
N GLY A 398 -3.34 25.83 -7.95
CA GLY A 398 -4.55 26.29 -7.27
C GLY A 398 -5.63 25.23 -7.06
N THR A 399 -5.37 24.00 -7.48
CA THR A 399 -6.29 22.87 -7.32
C THR A 399 -5.51 21.57 -7.16
N ALA A 400 -6.11 20.61 -6.49
CA ALA A 400 -5.57 19.26 -6.41
C ALA A 400 -5.68 18.55 -7.76
N ALA A 401 -4.69 17.71 -8.08
CA ALA A 401 -4.85 16.68 -9.11
C ALA A 401 -5.93 15.68 -8.70
N PRO A 402 -6.56 14.94 -9.64
CA PRO A 402 -7.46 13.86 -9.27
C PRO A 402 -6.76 12.87 -8.34
N PHE A 403 -7.21 12.81 -7.11
CA PHE A 403 -6.57 12.01 -6.07
C PHE A 403 -6.97 10.53 -6.15
N ASN A 404 -6.10 9.66 -5.71
CA ASN A 404 -6.33 8.25 -5.45
C ASN A 404 -6.65 8.02 -3.95
N PHE A 405 -6.70 6.76 -3.52
CA PHE A 405 -6.97 6.45 -2.12
C PHE A 405 -5.90 7.02 -1.16
N ASN A 406 -4.64 7.05 -1.57
CA ASN A 406 -3.58 7.72 -0.80
C ASN A 406 -3.84 9.22 -0.64
N GLY A 407 -4.20 9.88 -1.73
CA GLY A 407 -4.58 11.30 -1.70
C GLY A 407 -5.81 11.58 -0.84
N LEU A 408 -6.73 10.62 -0.73
CA LEU A 408 -7.86 10.73 0.18
C LEU A 408 -7.39 10.76 1.65
N VAL A 409 -6.49 9.86 2.05
CA VAL A 409 -5.96 9.80 3.41
C VAL A 409 -5.05 10.99 3.72
N ARG A 410 -4.26 11.46 2.75
CA ARG A 410 -3.40 12.65 2.86
C ARG A 410 -4.17 13.96 2.72
N HIS A 411 -5.48 13.91 2.58
CA HIS A 411 -6.37 15.07 2.43
C HIS A 411 -6.05 15.95 1.21
N TYR A 412 -5.49 15.39 0.13
CA TYR A 412 -5.10 16.17 -1.06
C TYR A 412 -6.27 16.86 -1.74
N TYR A 413 -7.50 16.37 -1.57
CA TYR A 413 -8.72 17.01 -2.05
C TYR A 413 -8.99 18.41 -1.42
N LEU A 414 -8.31 18.76 -0.32
CA LEU A 414 -8.38 20.08 0.32
C LEU A 414 -7.37 21.08 -0.25
N ARG A 415 -6.51 20.67 -1.17
CA ARG A 415 -5.46 21.49 -1.78
C ARG A 415 -6.04 22.40 -2.88
N LEU A 416 -6.80 23.41 -2.48
CA LEU A 416 -7.54 24.31 -3.36
C LEU A 416 -7.09 25.78 -3.23
N GLN A 417 -5.91 26.02 -2.66
CA GLN A 417 -5.39 27.37 -2.46
C GLN A 417 -4.39 27.74 -3.58
N PRO A 418 -4.27 29.02 -3.93
CA PRO A 418 -3.39 29.48 -5.01
C PRO A 418 -1.92 29.09 -4.85
N ASN A 419 -1.41 28.99 -3.61
CA ASN A 419 -0.03 28.62 -3.30
C ASN A 419 0.23 27.10 -3.36
N LEU A 420 -0.80 26.27 -3.62
CA LEU A 420 -0.70 24.81 -3.67
C LEU A 420 -0.79 24.32 -5.11
N GLY A 421 0.05 23.35 -5.43
CA GLY A 421 0.08 22.74 -6.75
C GLY A 421 0.39 21.26 -6.70
N ASP A 422 -0.05 20.53 -7.73
CA ASP A 422 0.24 19.10 -7.93
C ASP A 422 0.73 18.87 -9.35
N VAL A 423 1.71 17.99 -9.51
CA VAL A 423 2.22 17.55 -10.80
C VAL A 423 2.08 16.04 -10.87
N GLN A 424 1.23 15.56 -11.79
CA GLN A 424 1.06 14.14 -12.03
C GLN A 424 1.98 13.68 -13.15
N ILE A 425 2.68 12.59 -12.94
CA ILE A 425 3.69 12.04 -13.83
C ILE A 425 3.22 10.67 -14.29
N THR A 426 3.08 10.48 -15.58
CA THR A 426 2.79 9.19 -16.20
C THR A 426 4.10 8.59 -16.72
N LEU A 427 4.45 7.41 -16.21
CA LEU A 427 5.61 6.63 -16.65
C LEU A 427 5.23 5.64 -17.74
N SER A 428 6.21 5.27 -18.57
CA SER A 428 6.07 4.17 -19.52
C SER A 428 5.66 2.86 -18.78
N PRO A 429 4.95 1.95 -19.44
CA PRO A 429 4.64 0.65 -18.88
C PRO A 429 5.87 -0.04 -18.30
N LYS A 430 5.71 -0.78 -17.21
CA LYS A 430 6.85 -1.45 -16.55
C LYS A 430 7.59 -2.45 -17.43
N ALA A 431 6.93 -3.00 -18.46
CA ALA A 431 7.55 -3.89 -19.45
C ALA A 431 8.53 -3.15 -20.39
N ASP A 432 8.32 -1.85 -20.59
CA ASP A 432 9.08 -1.01 -21.53
C ASP A 432 10.20 -0.21 -20.85
N ARG A 433 10.41 -0.37 -19.55
CA ARG A 433 11.43 0.33 -18.78
C ARG A 433 12.29 -0.61 -17.94
N SER A 434 13.56 -0.27 -17.77
CA SER A 434 14.51 -1.05 -16.96
C SER A 434 14.51 -0.67 -15.48
N ARG A 435 14.16 0.60 -15.17
CA ARG A 435 14.14 1.10 -13.79
C ARG A 435 12.76 0.95 -13.15
N ALA A 436 12.75 0.54 -11.88
CA ALA A 436 11.53 0.57 -11.07
C ALA A 436 11.10 2.02 -10.77
N SER A 437 9.80 2.24 -10.54
CA SER A 437 9.26 3.58 -10.23
C SER A 437 9.91 4.22 -9.02
N HIS A 438 10.30 3.44 -8.01
CA HIS A 438 11.01 3.93 -6.84
C HIS A 438 12.38 4.53 -7.19
N ALA A 439 13.18 3.86 -8.03
CA ALA A 439 14.46 4.39 -8.49
C ALA A 439 14.29 5.68 -9.32
N ILE A 440 13.19 5.79 -10.08
CA ILE A 440 12.85 7.00 -10.83
C ILE A 440 12.42 8.12 -9.86
N ALA A 441 11.66 7.81 -8.83
CA ALA A 441 11.25 8.78 -7.80
C ALA A 441 12.45 9.37 -7.05
N LEU A 442 13.47 8.55 -6.75
CA LEU A 442 14.71 9.02 -6.14
C LEU A 442 15.48 9.97 -7.08
N ASP A 443 15.59 9.65 -8.38
CA ASP A 443 16.20 10.50 -9.40
C ASP A 443 15.43 11.83 -9.56
N ILE A 444 14.10 11.79 -9.58
CA ILE A 444 13.25 13.00 -9.59
C ILE A 444 13.55 13.86 -8.36
N ARG A 445 13.59 13.26 -7.16
CA ARG A 445 13.88 14.01 -5.93
C ARG A 445 15.22 14.71 -5.97
N GLU A 446 16.26 14.01 -6.44
CA GLU A 446 17.61 14.59 -6.60
C GLU A 446 17.60 15.78 -7.58
N ARG A 447 16.95 15.65 -8.73
CA ARG A 447 16.83 16.73 -9.73
C ARG A 447 16.06 17.93 -9.19
N LEU A 448 14.94 17.68 -8.50
CA LEU A 448 14.11 18.76 -7.95
C LEU A 448 14.79 19.51 -6.80
N ALA A 449 15.73 18.89 -6.09
CA ALA A 449 16.52 19.55 -5.05
C ALA A 449 17.42 20.69 -5.60
N HIS A 450 17.70 20.70 -6.91
CA HIS A 450 18.47 21.75 -7.57
C HIS A 450 17.64 22.92 -8.11
N LEU A 451 16.29 22.83 -8.01
CA LEU A 451 15.42 23.92 -8.45
C LEU A 451 15.57 25.14 -7.52
N SER A 452 15.61 26.33 -8.16
CA SER A 452 15.59 27.58 -7.42
C SER A 452 14.16 27.91 -7.00
N LEU A 453 13.81 27.58 -5.77
CA LEU A 453 12.49 27.79 -5.21
C LEU A 453 12.42 29.05 -4.32
N PRO A 454 11.26 29.71 -4.18
CA PRO A 454 11.06 30.73 -3.17
C PRO A 454 11.38 30.18 -1.76
N ALA A 455 11.94 31.02 -0.89
CA ALA A 455 12.24 30.61 0.48
C ALA A 455 10.96 30.17 1.22
N GLY A 456 11.00 29.01 1.89
CA GLY A 456 9.85 28.42 2.57
C GLY A 456 8.95 27.57 1.67
N SER A 457 9.34 27.33 0.41
CA SER A 457 8.67 26.38 -0.47
C SER A 457 9.05 24.93 -0.15
N SER A 458 8.10 24.01 -0.34
CA SER A 458 8.32 22.57 -0.28
C SER A 458 7.87 21.93 -1.60
N VAL A 459 8.71 21.05 -2.15
CA VAL A 459 8.41 20.25 -3.35
C VAL A 459 8.71 18.80 -3.03
N LYS A 460 7.66 18.00 -2.95
CA LYS A 460 7.70 16.61 -2.43
C LYS A 460 7.43 15.63 -3.54
N THR A 461 8.29 14.63 -3.70
CA THR A 461 8.04 13.50 -4.60
C THR A 461 7.25 12.42 -3.88
N VAL A 462 6.04 12.17 -4.32
CA VAL A 462 5.09 11.26 -3.69
C VAL A 462 4.89 10.01 -4.52
N GLU A 463 5.14 8.87 -3.90
CA GLU A 463 4.90 7.54 -4.47
C GLU A 463 3.59 6.96 -3.94
N PRO A 464 2.82 6.21 -4.77
CA PRO A 464 1.69 5.44 -4.25
C PRO A 464 2.18 4.39 -3.25
N PRO A 465 1.60 4.33 -2.03
CA PRO A 465 2.04 3.37 -1.03
C PRO A 465 1.76 1.94 -1.47
N PRO A 466 2.59 0.97 -1.06
CA PRO A 466 2.44 -0.44 -1.45
C PRO A 466 1.28 -1.15 -0.75
N GLY A 467 0.79 -0.60 0.34
CA GLY A 467 -0.25 -1.16 1.20
C GLY A 467 -1.30 -0.13 1.61
N PRO A 468 -1.83 -0.21 2.83
CA PRO A 468 -2.73 0.82 3.36
C PRO A 468 -2.06 2.19 3.31
N PRO A 469 -2.75 3.22 2.85
CA PRO A 469 -2.19 4.56 2.79
C PRO A 469 -2.06 5.16 4.20
N VAL A 470 -1.03 5.98 4.38
CA VAL A 470 -0.73 6.70 5.61
C VAL A 470 -0.54 8.18 5.31
N ILE A 471 -0.68 9.03 6.33
CA ILE A 471 -0.49 10.48 6.17
C ILE A 471 0.94 10.80 5.74
N ALA A 472 1.92 10.18 6.40
CA ALA A 472 3.33 10.25 6.04
C ALA A 472 4.06 8.99 6.52
N THR A 473 5.25 8.73 5.97
CA THR A 473 6.11 7.63 6.44
C THR A 473 6.61 7.90 7.86
N LEU A 474 7.09 9.12 8.11
CA LEU A 474 7.51 9.59 9.43
C LEU A 474 6.61 10.75 9.84
N LEU A 475 5.88 10.57 10.93
CA LEU A 475 4.95 11.57 11.46
C LEU A 475 5.11 11.68 12.96
N ALA A 476 5.31 12.93 13.42
CA ALA A 476 5.32 13.31 14.81
C ALA A 476 4.13 14.21 15.12
N GLU A 477 3.22 13.75 15.96
CA GLU A 477 2.16 14.56 16.53
C GLU A 477 2.66 15.23 17.80
N VAL A 478 2.44 16.52 17.92
CA VAL A 478 2.90 17.32 19.04
C VAL A 478 1.69 17.82 19.82
N TYR A 479 1.56 17.36 21.03
CA TYR A 479 0.55 17.78 22.01
C TYR A 479 1.19 18.69 23.07
N GLY A 480 0.39 19.50 23.73
CA GLY A 480 0.88 20.40 24.79
C GLY A 480 -0.13 21.47 25.19
N PRO A 481 0.12 22.21 26.29
CA PRO A 481 -0.88 23.05 26.94
C PRO A 481 -1.34 24.23 26.07
N THR A 482 -0.44 24.86 25.34
CA THR A 482 -0.79 26.01 24.49
C THR A 482 -0.37 25.79 23.04
N ALA A 483 -0.99 26.51 22.12
CA ALA A 483 -0.64 26.47 20.71
C ALA A 483 0.82 26.90 20.46
N ASP A 484 1.33 27.86 21.24
CA ASP A 484 2.69 28.34 21.07
C ASP A 484 3.71 27.29 21.58
N ASP A 485 3.43 26.62 22.71
CA ASP A 485 4.27 25.51 23.19
C ASP A 485 4.35 24.38 22.17
N ARG A 486 3.20 23.99 21.60
CA ARG A 486 3.14 22.95 20.57
C ARG A 486 3.95 23.31 19.33
N ARG A 487 3.81 24.57 18.83
CA ARG A 487 4.53 25.04 17.65
C ARG A 487 6.02 25.21 17.90
N GLU A 488 6.41 25.66 19.09
CA GLU A 488 7.84 25.77 19.45
C GLU A 488 8.48 24.39 19.49
N ALA A 489 7.84 23.42 20.11
CA ALA A 489 8.29 22.03 20.11
C ALA A 489 8.33 21.45 18.68
N ALA A 490 7.28 21.68 17.88
CA ALA A 490 7.19 21.19 16.51
C ALA A 490 8.30 21.78 15.62
N ARG A 491 8.67 23.06 15.77
CA ARG A 491 9.80 23.66 15.04
C ARG A 491 11.12 22.97 15.38
N LYS A 492 11.37 22.66 16.64
CA LYS A 492 12.58 21.93 17.06
C LYS A 492 12.57 20.49 16.54
N ILE A 493 11.42 19.82 16.58
CA ILE A 493 11.25 18.48 16.01
C ILE A 493 11.51 18.53 14.49
N ARG A 494 10.99 19.53 13.78
CA ARG A 494 11.26 19.74 12.36
C ARG A 494 12.76 19.93 12.11
N GLN A 495 13.46 20.72 12.91
CA GLN A 495 14.92 20.86 12.81
C GLN A 495 15.65 19.54 13.04
N ALA A 496 15.17 18.70 13.97
CA ALA A 496 15.72 17.36 14.18
C ALA A 496 15.50 16.46 12.94
N PHE A 497 14.33 16.51 12.33
CA PHE A 497 14.06 15.79 11.07
C PHE A 497 15.01 16.25 9.96
N GLU A 498 15.13 17.55 9.74
CA GLU A 498 15.98 18.17 8.71
C GLU A 498 17.48 17.87 8.93
N SER A 499 17.89 17.53 10.16
CA SER A 499 19.28 17.19 10.48
C SER A 499 19.70 15.77 10.06
N VAL A 500 18.73 14.88 9.78
CA VAL A 500 18.98 13.49 9.42
C VAL A 500 19.01 13.34 7.89
N PRO A 501 20.12 12.91 7.27
CA PRO A 501 20.32 12.98 5.81
C PRO A 501 19.32 12.15 4.97
N TYR A 502 18.73 11.10 5.53
CA TYR A 502 17.80 10.23 4.82
C TYR A 502 16.32 10.50 5.15
N ILE A 503 16.06 11.56 5.94
CA ILE A 503 14.72 12.11 6.14
C ILE A 503 14.56 13.26 5.16
N VAL A 504 13.53 13.19 4.32
CA VAL A 504 13.28 14.11 3.22
C VAL A 504 11.85 14.63 3.26
N ASP A 505 11.55 15.65 2.47
CA ASP A 505 10.20 16.20 2.31
C ASP A 505 9.58 16.64 3.65
N VAL A 506 10.40 17.22 4.55
CA VAL A 506 9.97 17.65 5.90
C VAL A 506 8.99 18.80 5.80
N ASP A 507 7.87 18.69 6.49
CA ASP A 507 6.81 19.69 6.51
C ASP A 507 6.10 19.74 7.86
N ASP A 508 5.27 20.75 8.08
CA ASP A 508 4.48 20.91 9.31
C ASP A 508 3.01 21.33 9.01
N SER A 509 2.16 21.22 10.03
CA SER A 509 0.71 21.51 9.93
C SER A 509 0.39 23.01 9.99
N PHE A 510 1.29 23.87 10.40
CA PHE A 510 0.99 25.27 10.68
C PHE A 510 1.60 26.27 9.69
N GLY A 511 2.68 25.90 8.96
CA GLY A 511 3.32 26.76 7.96
C GLY A 511 3.83 28.10 8.53
N ILE A 512 3.71 29.14 7.73
CA ILE A 512 4.05 30.51 8.12
C ILE A 512 2.80 31.39 8.15
N GLN A 513 2.81 32.42 8.98
CA GLN A 513 1.74 33.40 8.99
C GLN A 513 1.84 34.33 7.79
N PRO A 514 0.89 34.27 6.82
CA PRO A 514 0.94 35.18 5.68
C PRO A 514 0.69 36.63 6.08
N ARG A 515 1.14 37.54 5.26
CA ARG A 515 0.81 38.95 5.38
C ARG A 515 -0.68 39.13 5.04
N ARG A 516 -1.37 39.89 5.84
CA ARG A 516 -2.80 40.25 5.66
C ARG A 516 -3.00 41.74 5.77
N LEU A 517 -3.83 42.29 4.93
CA LEU A 517 -4.28 43.66 5.06
C LEU A 517 -5.61 43.67 5.81
N ARG A 518 -5.68 44.43 6.89
CA ARG A 518 -6.90 44.66 7.63
C ARG A 518 -7.45 46.02 7.28
N ALA A 519 -8.62 46.05 6.65
CA ALA A 519 -9.39 47.29 6.46
C ALA A 519 -10.28 47.53 7.67
N THR A 520 -10.07 48.59 8.38
CA THR A 520 -10.89 48.98 9.53
C THR A 520 -11.77 50.14 9.12
N ILE A 521 -13.07 50.00 9.29
CA ILE A 521 -14.07 51.03 8.99
C ILE A 521 -14.27 51.87 10.25
N SER A 522 -14.24 53.19 10.11
CA SER A 522 -14.45 54.13 11.20
C SER A 522 -15.95 54.52 11.26
N THR A 523 -16.65 54.12 12.32
CA THR A 523 -18.06 54.46 12.53
C THR A 523 -18.29 55.96 12.61
N ASP A 524 -17.38 56.70 13.28
CA ASP A 524 -17.46 58.16 13.39
C ASP A 524 -17.33 58.85 12.03
N ASP A 525 -16.45 58.31 11.15
CA ASP A 525 -16.27 58.86 9.81
C ASP A 525 -17.48 58.46 8.90
N LEU A 526 -18.07 57.31 9.06
CA LEU A 526 -19.31 56.92 8.38
C LEU A 526 -20.46 57.87 8.70
N GLU A 527 -20.64 58.18 10.00
CA GLU A 527 -21.68 59.13 10.46
C GLU A 527 -21.39 60.52 9.95
N PHE A 528 -20.13 61.00 10.04
CA PHE A 528 -19.76 62.33 9.58
C PHE A 528 -20.00 62.52 8.08
N PHE A 529 -19.65 61.57 7.25
CA PHE A 529 -19.79 61.62 5.81
C PHE A 529 -21.14 61.09 5.30
N SER A 530 -22.02 60.60 6.18
CA SER A 530 -23.32 60.01 5.86
C SER A 530 -23.22 58.86 4.85
N VAL A 531 -22.25 57.95 5.07
CA VAL A 531 -21.98 56.76 4.25
C VAL A 531 -22.58 55.53 4.92
N GLU A 532 -23.26 54.70 4.12
CA GLU A 532 -23.76 53.39 4.59
C GLU A 532 -22.59 52.38 4.67
N GLU A 533 -22.52 51.66 5.77
CA GLU A 533 -21.46 50.62 5.93
C GLU A 533 -21.52 49.55 4.85
N SER A 534 -22.73 49.19 4.39
CA SER A 534 -22.97 48.26 3.28
C SER A 534 -22.32 48.70 1.98
N ASP A 535 -22.37 50.02 1.67
CA ASP A 535 -21.76 50.56 0.45
C ASP A 535 -20.22 50.43 0.49
N VAL A 536 -19.63 50.55 1.69
CA VAL A 536 -18.18 50.31 1.88
C VAL A 536 -17.83 48.84 1.65
N PHE A 537 -18.58 47.90 2.24
CA PHE A 537 -18.38 46.49 2.04
C PHE A 537 -18.55 46.07 0.57
N ASP A 538 -19.60 46.49 -0.09
CA ASP A 538 -19.88 46.18 -1.50
C ASP A 538 -18.77 46.74 -2.43
N THR A 539 -18.28 47.93 -2.13
CA THR A 539 -17.19 48.55 -2.86
C THR A 539 -15.90 47.77 -2.68
N LEU A 540 -15.51 47.47 -1.43
CA LEU A 540 -14.32 46.66 -1.14
C LEU A 540 -14.40 45.27 -1.75
N ALA A 541 -15.53 44.60 -1.67
CA ALA A 541 -15.76 43.29 -2.27
C ALA A 541 -15.60 43.32 -3.79
N THR A 542 -16.25 44.34 -4.45
CA THR A 542 -16.19 44.50 -5.90
C THR A 542 -14.78 44.86 -6.39
N LEU A 543 -14.07 45.74 -5.67
CA LEU A 543 -12.69 46.13 -6.03
C LEU A 543 -11.70 44.99 -5.94
N ASN A 544 -11.86 44.11 -4.96
CA ASN A 544 -10.94 43.03 -4.68
C ASN A 544 -11.34 41.70 -5.34
N GLY A 545 -12.59 41.25 -5.12
CA GLY A 545 -13.08 39.95 -5.58
C GLY A 545 -13.88 39.98 -6.89
N GLY A 546 -14.46 41.13 -7.20
CA GLY A 546 -15.50 41.23 -8.21
C GLY A 546 -16.90 41.00 -7.64
N SER A 547 -17.92 41.32 -8.39
CA SER A 547 -19.33 41.14 -8.02
C SER A 547 -20.14 40.57 -9.18
N THR A 548 -20.85 39.49 -8.94
CA THR A 548 -21.79 38.90 -9.92
C THR A 548 -23.09 39.76 -9.91
N VAL A 549 -23.36 40.44 -10.99
CA VAL A 549 -24.51 41.34 -11.13
C VAL A 549 -25.70 40.70 -11.88
N GLY A 550 -25.50 39.54 -12.48
CA GLY A 550 -26.54 38.81 -13.21
C GLY A 550 -26.00 37.58 -13.91
N TYR A 551 -26.84 36.96 -14.70
CA TYR A 551 -26.50 35.75 -15.43
C TYR A 551 -26.99 35.85 -16.89
N SER A 552 -26.17 35.32 -17.81
CA SER A 552 -26.50 35.16 -19.20
C SER A 552 -26.91 33.72 -19.50
N HIS A 553 -28.13 33.55 -20.06
CA HIS A 553 -28.65 32.24 -20.47
C HIS A 553 -28.51 32.09 -21.98
N ARG A 554 -27.39 31.59 -22.46
CA ARG A 554 -27.14 31.47 -23.92
C ARG A 554 -27.76 30.24 -24.57
N GLY A 555 -28.54 29.47 -23.83
CA GLY A 555 -29.37 28.37 -24.33
C GLY A 555 -28.67 26.99 -24.52
N GLU A 556 -27.35 26.90 -24.41
CA GLU A 556 -26.60 25.68 -24.73
C GLU A 556 -25.95 24.98 -23.52
N GLY A 557 -25.96 25.60 -22.35
CA GLY A 557 -25.33 25.07 -21.14
C GLY A 557 -26.32 24.69 -20.05
N ARG A 558 -25.91 23.76 -19.15
CA ARG A 558 -26.68 23.43 -17.94
C ARG A 558 -26.67 24.53 -16.89
N GLN A 559 -25.65 25.37 -16.91
CA GLN A 559 -25.47 26.47 -15.95
C GLN A 559 -25.45 27.81 -16.71
N PRO A 560 -26.06 28.85 -16.16
CA PRO A 560 -25.98 30.20 -16.72
C PRO A 560 -24.56 30.75 -16.55
N ILE A 561 -24.16 31.61 -17.47
CA ILE A 561 -22.85 32.27 -17.44
C ILE A 561 -22.97 33.50 -16.53
N PRO A 562 -22.16 33.65 -15.47
CA PRO A 562 -22.19 34.82 -14.61
C PRO A 562 -21.74 36.07 -15.39
N ILE A 563 -22.39 37.19 -15.15
CA ILE A 563 -21.97 38.53 -15.56
C ILE A 563 -21.30 39.15 -14.35
N GLU A 564 -19.97 39.29 -14.40
CA GLU A 564 -19.17 39.78 -13.28
C GLU A 564 -18.60 41.17 -13.58
N ILE A 565 -18.62 42.04 -12.57
CA ILE A 565 -17.90 43.29 -12.57
C ILE A 565 -16.64 43.11 -11.73
N ALA A 566 -15.49 43.24 -12.33
CA ALA A 566 -14.20 43.09 -11.62
C ALA A 566 -13.19 44.09 -12.19
N ARG A 567 -12.18 44.43 -11.37
CA ARG A 567 -10.99 45.13 -11.86
C ARG A 567 -10.09 44.12 -12.58
N ALA A 568 -9.34 44.61 -13.57
CA ALA A 568 -8.30 43.80 -14.18
C ALA A 568 -7.28 43.33 -13.12
N LYS A 569 -6.79 42.10 -13.26
CA LYS A 569 -5.91 41.46 -12.24
C LYS A 569 -4.65 42.31 -11.94
N GLY A 570 -4.09 42.94 -12.97
CA GLY A 570 -2.92 43.82 -12.81
C GLY A 570 -3.20 45.12 -12.04
N ASP A 571 -4.49 45.51 -11.93
CA ASP A 571 -4.92 46.71 -11.25
C ASP A 571 -5.42 46.46 -9.82
N LYS A 572 -5.45 45.18 -9.36
CA LYS A 572 -5.82 44.82 -7.98
C LYS A 572 -4.70 45.11 -7.01
N VAL A 573 -4.22 46.36 -6.95
CA VAL A 573 -3.15 46.85 -6.09
C VAL A 573 -3.70 47.83 -5.07
N LEU A 574 -3.23 47.76 -3.82
CA LEU A 574 -3.55 48.73 -2.81
C LEU A 574 -2.65 49.98 -3.03
N ASP A 575 -3.14 50.95 -3.76
CA ASP A 575 -2.48 52.19 -4.08
C ASP A 575 -3.42 53.40 -3.78
N GLU A 576 -3.01 54.59 -4.09
CA GLU A 576 -3.83 55.81 -3.92
C GLU A 576 -5.13 55.74 -4.74
N ARG A 577 -5.13 55.06 -5.90
CA ARG A 577 -6.34 54.91 -6.74
C ARG A 577 -7.34 53.97 -6.08
N PHE A 578 -6.88 52.99 -5.35
CA PHE A 578 -7.77 52.10 -4.60
C PHE A 578 -8.47 52.87 -3.48
N LEU A 579 -7.75 53.68 -2.74
CA LEU A 579 -8.31 54.50 -1.64
C LEU A 579 -9.13 55.70 -2.12
N SER A 580 -8.83 56.26 -3.33
CA SER A 580 -9.60 57.29 -3.94
C SER A 580 -10.85 56.83 -4.67
N THR A 581 -11.21 55.54 -4.55
CA THR A 581 -12.45 55.04 -5.13
C THR A 581 -13.65 55.71 -4.50
N PRO A 582 -14.56 56.30 -5.33
CA PRO A 582 -15.72 57.00 -4.81
C PRO A 582 -16.78 56.03 -4.28
N ILE A 583 -17.29 56.29 -3.09
CA ILE A 583 -18.40 55.59 -2.47
C ILE A 583 -19.58 56.55 -2.29
N PRO A 584 -20.83 56.06 -2.42
CA PRO A 584 -22.01 56.91 -2.27
C PRO A 584 -22.13 57.42 -0.82
N ALA A 585 -22.53 58.71 -0.70
CA ALA A 585 -22.84 59.38 0.56
C ALA A 585 -24.23 60.03 0.50
N ASN A 586 -25.02 59.83 1.54
CA ASN A 586 -26.40 60.37 1.65
C ASN A 586 -26.40 61.74 2.35
N VAL A 587 -25.75 62.73 1.76
CA VAL A 587 -25.48 64.02 2.42
C VAL A 587 -26.75 64.85 2.63
N LEU A 588 -27.80 64.73 1.77
CA LEU A 588 -29.10 65.40 1.90
C LEU A 588 -30.20 64.48 1.31
N PRO A 589 -31.44 64.58 1.79
CA PRO A 589 -32.56 63.89 1.20
C PRO A 589 -32.70 64.24 -0.30
N GLY A 590 -32.47 63.26 -1.20
CA GLY A 590 -32.55 63.42 -2.64
C GLY A 590 -31.25 63.87 -3.34
N ALA A 591 -30.17 64.16 -2.62
CA ALA A 591 -28.85 64.46 -3.19
C ALA A 591 -27.82 63.43 -2.74
N ARG A 592 -27.32 62.62 -3.69
CA ARG A 592 -26.21 61.70 -3.48
C ARG A 592 -24.89 62.47 -3.67
N GLY A 593 -24.07 62.47 -2.63
CA GLY A 593 -22.68 62.89 -2.74
C GLY A 593 -21.79 61.68 -2.99
N VAL A 594 -20.51 61.92 -3.13
CA VAL A 594 -19.46 60.85 -3.14
C VAL A 594 -18.36 61.26 -2.17
N VAL A 595 -17.78 60.26 -1.50
CA VAL A 595 -16.67 60.39 -0.57
C VAL A 595 -15.63 59.36 -1.01
N GLU A 596 -14.38 59.63 -0.78
CA GLU A 596 -13.32 58.64 -1.07
C GLU A 596 -13.32 57.53 -0.05
N LEU A 597 -13.09 56.30 -0.51
CA LEU A 597 -12.99 55.13 0.34
C LEU A 597 -11.98 55.34 1.49
N GLY A 598 -10.86 56.00 1.21
CA GLY A 598 -9.83 56.30 2.19
C GLY A 598 -10.22 57.25 3.30
N ASP A 599 -11.35 58.02 3.13
CA ASP A 599 -11.87 58.89 4.15
C ASP A 599 -12.58 58.12 5.30
N VAL A 600 -13.09 56.92 4.99
CA VAL A 600 -13.87 56.09 5.93
C VAL A 600 -13.19 54.74 6.27
N VAL A 601 -12.15 54.37 5.52
CA VAL A 601 -11.42 53.09 5.69
C VAL A 601 -9.93 53.32 5.95
N ARG A 602 -9.42 52.69 6.98
CA ARG A 602 -7.99 52.65 7.26
C ARG A 602 -7.47 51.22 7.02
N VAL A 603 -6.40 51.10 6.24
CA VAL A 603 -5.81 49.81 5.92
C VAL A 603 -4.47 49.68 6.68
N ALA A 604 -4.33 48.60 7.44
CA ALA A 604 -3.10 48.28 8.17
C ALA A 604 -2.61 46.89 7.78
N GLU A 605 -1.30 46.71 7.71
CA GLU A 605 -0.69 45.41 7.49
C GLU A 605 -0.58 44.66 8.83
N GLU A 606 -0.98 43.41 8.85
CA GLU A 606 -0.82 42.50 9.99
C GLU A 606 -0.42 41.11 9.55
N ARG A 607 -0.06 40.26 10.50
CA ARG A 607 0.09 38.83 10.27
C ARG A 607 -1.24 38.14 10.48
N ALA A 608 -1.59 37.22 9.56
CA ALA A 608 -2.74 36.35 9.73
C ALA A 608 -2.53 35.34 10.86
N SER A 609 -3.60 34.74 11.36
CA SER A 609 -3.50 33.64 12.33
C SER A 609 -2.95 32.39 11.69
N PHE A 610 -2.29 31.55 12.50
CA PHE A 610 -1.99 30.18 12.08
C PHE A 610 -3.27 29.38 11.90
N PRO A 611 -3.25 28.35 11.04
CA PRO A 611 -4.35 27.37 11.02
C PRO A 611 -4.43 26.65 12.39
N VAL A 612 -5.65 26.27 12.77
CA VAL A 612 -5.91 25.45 13.95
C VAL A 612 -6.02 24.01 13.50
N PHE A 613 -5.10 23.17 13.95
CA PHE A 613 -5.08 21.76 13.64
C PHE A 613 -5.53 20.91 14.84
N ARG A 614 -6.33 19.88 14.58
CA ARG A 614 -6.77 18.89 15.57
C ARG A 614 -6.67 17.49 15.00
N HIS A 615 -6.20 16.57 15.84
CA HIS A 615 -6.23 15.15 15.53
C HIS A 615 -7.08 14.42 16.58
N ASN A 616 -8.06 13.63 16.10
CA ASN A 616 -9.00 12.89 16.94
C ASN A 616 -9.65 13.77 18.03
N GLY A 617 -10.03 15.01 17.66
CA GLY A 617 -10.69 15.95 18.54
C GLY A 617 -9.79 16.72 19.53
N ARG A 618 -8.48 16.46 19.55
CA ARG A 618 -7.49 17.15 20.40
C ARG A 618 -6.64 18.12 19.60
N ASP A 619 -6.30 19.24 20.21
CA ASP A 619 -5.41 20.22 19.63
C ASP A 619 -4.00 19.63 19.49
N ALA A 620 -3.48 19.62 18.27
CA ALA A 620 -2.17 19.07 17.95
C ALA A 620 -1.46 19.91 16.89
N GLU A 621 -0.16 19.74 16.77
CA GLU A 621 0.58 20.11 15.55
C GLU A 621 1.26 18.87 15.00
N MET A 622 1.42 18.78 13.67
CA MET A 622 2.11 17.67 13.03
C MET A 622 3.41 18.12 12.41
N VAL A 623 4.43 17.27 12.51
CA VAL A 623 5.62 17.33 11.68
C VAL A 623 5.67 16.04 10.87
N THR A 624 5.69 16.16 9.56
CA THR A 624 5.64 15.05 8.62
C THR A 624 6.91 14.99 7.78
N ALA A 625 7.31 13.80 7.39
CA ALA A 625 8.41 13.61 6.47
C ALA A 625 8.30 12.26 5.74
N GLU A 626 9.05 12.14 4.65
CA GLU A 626 9.27 10.88 3.98
C GLU A 626 10.68 10.36 4.25
N MET A 627 10.89 9.08 4.01
CA MET A 627 12.19 8.42 4.16
C MET A 627 12.72 8.02 2.79
N ALA A 628 13.99 8.26 2.52
CA ALA A 628 14.63 7.93 1.25
C ALA A 628 16.02 7.32 1.45
N GLY A 629 16.43 6.39 0.57
CA GLY A 629 17.74 5.75 0.61
C GLY A 629 17.74 4.40 1.34
N SER A 630 18.79 4.09 2.08
CA SER A 630 18.98 2.77 2.69
C SER A 630 18.05 2.48 3.87
N PHE A 631 17.54 3.52 4.54
CA PHE A 631 16.71 3.38 5.76
C PHE A 631 15.31 3.95 5.53
N GLU A 632 14.53 3.29 4.71
CA GLU A 632 13.19 3.74 4.28
C GLU A 632 12.05 3.26 5.19
N ALA A 633 12.32 3.04 6.46
CA ALA A 633 11.30 2.62 7.42
C ALA A 633 11.25 3.56 8.63
N PRO A 634 10.05 3.85 9.18
CA PRO A 634 9.89 4.85 10.24
C PRO A 634 10.72 4.56 11.48
N LEU A 635 10.95 3.29 11.82
CA LEU A 635 11.75 2.89 13.00
C LEU A 635 13.13 3.56 13.02
N TYR A 636 13.83 3.58 11.89
CA TYR A 636 15.20 4.14 11.82
C TYR A 636 15.18 5.67 11.90
N GLY A 637 14.20 6.31 11.26
CA GLY A 637 13.96 7.75 11.38
C GLY A 637 13.66 8.16 12.82
N MET A 638 12.79 7.42 13.49
CA MET A 638 12.43 7.66 14.90
C MET A 638 13.64 7.58 15.84
N ILE A 639 14.52 6.57 15.65
CA ILE A 639 15.74 6.39 16.46
C ILE A 639 16.68 7.57 16.21
N ALA A 640 16.94 7.94 14.94
CA ALA A 640 17.84 9.03 14.59
C ALA A 640 17.32 10.39 15.09
N VAL A 641 16.04 10.67 14.90
CA VAL A 641 15.39 11.89 15.41
C VAL A 641 15.42 11.92 16.94
N GLY A 642 15.17 10.80 17.62
CA GLY A 642 15.28 10.71 19.07
C GLY A 642 16.68 11.11 19.57
N GLN A 643 17.73 10.62 18.91
CA GLN A 643 19.11 11.01 19.23
C GLN A 643 19.38 12.50 18.96
N ALA A 644 18.85 13.04 17.85
CA ALA A 644 18.97 14.45 17.52
C ALA A 644 18.27 15.34 18.57
N LEU A 645 17.05 14.95 19.00
CA LEU A 645 16.30 15.67 20.05
C LEU A 645 17.00 15.62 21.40
N ASP A 646 17.67 14.50 21.71
CA ASP A 646 18.46 14.37 22.94
C ASP A 646 19.71 15.27 22.95
N ALA A 647 20.26 15.54 21.78
CA ALA A 647 21.42 16.41 21.61
C ALA A 647 21.08 17.91 21.54
N MET A 648 19.81 18.27 21.39
CA MET A 648 19.36 19.68 21.32
C MET A 648 19.23 20.30 22.72
N ASP A 649 19.46 21.60 22.79
CA ASP A 649 19.20 22.39 23.98
C ASP A 649 17.70 22.68 24.14
N TRP A 650 17.14 22.23 25.24
CA TRP A 650 15.75 22.48 25.63
C TRP A 650 15.68 23.35 26.86
N PRO A 651 14.83 24.37 26.88
CA PRO A 651 14.52 25.07 28.12
C PRO A 651 14.00 24.07 29.18
N PRO A 652 14.28 24.28 30.48
CA PRO A 652 13.82 23.36 31.52
C PRO A 652 12.30 23.13 31.45
N GLY A 653 11.89 21.85 31.33
CA GLY A 653 10.48 21.45 31.29
C GLY A 653 9.79 21.53 29.93
N THR A 654 10.49 21.92 28.85
CA THR A 654 9.89 22.03 27.49
C THR A 654 10.25 20.86 26.57
N LYS A 655 11.21 20.00 26.96
CA LYS A 655 11.55 18.82 26.19
C LYS A 655 10.34 17.87 26.13
N PRO A 656 9.88 17.48 24.93
CA PRO A 656 8.70 16.64 24.80
C PRO A 656 8.94 15.23 25.34
N LEU A 657 7.94 14.66 25.98
CA LEU A 657 7.89 13.23 26.28
C LEU A 657 7.63 12.49 24.99
N ILE A 658 8.37 11.42 24.73
CA ILE A 658 8.19 10.60 23.54
C ILE A 658 7.22 9.46 23.84
N SER A 659 6.08 9.41 23.12
CA SER A 659 5.13 8.31 23.11
C SER A 659 5.25 7.51 21.81
N LEU A 660 5.23 6.19 21.93
CA LEU A 660 5.31 5.28 20.79
C LEU A 660 3.94 4.84 20.25
N TYR A 661 2.89 4.99 21.04
CA TYR A 661 1.55 4.56 20.68
C TYR A 661 0.49 5.16 21.62
N GLY A 662 -0.61 5.62 21.04
CA GLY A 662 -1.74 6.17 21.76
C GLY A 662 -1.57 7.64 22.18
N GLN A 663 -2.64 8.42 22.00
CA GLN A 663 -2.66 9.83 22.37
C GLN A 663 -2.39 10.02 23.87
N PRO A 664 -1.67 11.07 24.27
CA PRO A 664 -1.37 11.33 25.68
C PRO A 664 -2.65 11.61 26.48
N GLU A 665 -2.76 11.08 27.68
CA GLU A 665 -3.87 11.37 28.59
C GLU A 665 -3.77 12.77 29.18
N ASP A 666 -2.53 13.25 29.40
CA ASP A 666 -2.21 14.56 29.98
C ASP A 666 -1.62 15.51 28.92
N GLU A 667 -2.36 16.56 28.59
CA GLU A 667 -1.95 17.60 27.66
C GLU A 667 -1.26 18.80 28.36
N THR A 668 -1.08 18.76 29.67
CA THR A 668 -0.34 19.79 30.40
C THR A 668 1.18 19.69 30.17
N VAL A 669 1.62 18.54 29.66
CA VAL A 669 3.02 18.27 29.32
C VAL A 669 3.15 18.12 27.81
N THR A 670 4.17 18.79 27.25
CA THR A 670 4.46 18.63 25.83
C THR A 670 4.86 17.19 25.51
N THR A 671 4.15 16.56 24.57
CA THR A 671 4.35 15.17 24.17
C THR A 671 4.52 15.08 22.66
N LEU A 672 5.50 14.30 22.22
CA LEU A 672 5.65 13.83 20.84
C LEU A 672 5.11 12.41 20.75
N LEU A 673 4.06 12.22 19.96
CA LEU A 673 3.54 10.90 19.64
C LEU A 673 4.00 10.52 18.21
N TRP A 674 4.61 9.36 18.08
CA TRP A 674 4.92 8.79 16.76
C TRP A 674 3.67 8.15 16.15
N ASP A 675 3.35 8.53 14.90
CA ASP A 675 2.18 8.08 14.15
C ASP A 675 2.54 7.79 12.68
N GLY A 676 1.58 7.82 11.77
CA GLY A 676 1.78 7.54 10.35
C GLY A 676 2.06 6.06 10.06
N GLU A 677 3.10 5.77 9.27
CA GLU A 677 3.47 4.37 8.99
C GLU A 677 3.92 3.62 10.25
N TRP A 678 4.46 4.33 11.25
CA TRP A 678 4.86 3.70 12.51
C TRP A 678 3.69 3.07 13.26
N GLU A 679 2.58 3.78 13.41
CA GLU A 679 1.40 3.23 14.10
C GLU A 679 0.93 1.94 13.43
N VAL A 680 0.80 1.95 12.10
CA VAL A 680 0.40 0.78 11.32
C VAL A 680 1.41 -0.36 11.48
N THR A 681 2.71 -0.04 11.44
CA THR A 681 3.79 -1.01 11.62
C THR A 681 3.73 -1.64 13.02
N TYR A 682 3.65 -0.82 14.06
CA TYR A 682 3.59 -1.27 15.45
C TYR A 682 2.39 -2.18 15.69
N VAL A 683 1.18 -1.74 15.31
CA VAL A 683 -0.05 -2.53 15.47
C VAL A 683 0.06 -3.86 14.71
N THR A 684 0.55 -3.82 13.48
CA THR A 684 0.70 -5.01 12.64
C THR A 684 1.64 -6.04 13.26
N PHE A 685 2.87 -5.66 13.61
CA PHE A 685 3.84 -6.60 14.18
C PHE A 685 3.46 -7.08 15.57
N ARG A 686 2.87 -6.24 16.40
CA ARG A 686 2.31 -6.61 17.71
C ARG A 686 1.24 -7.70 17.56
N ASP A 687 0.25 -7.44 16.69
CA ASP A 687 -0.89 -8.35 16.53
C ASP A 687 -0.49 -9.64 15.82
N MET A 688 0.40 -9.57 14.83
CA MET A 688 0.96 -10.77 14.19
C MET A 688 1.81 -11.59 15.18
N GLY A 689 2.58 -10.94 16.05
CA GLY A 689 3.31 -11.61 17.13
C GLY A 689 2.38 -12.30 18.11
N ALA A 690 1.28 -11.64 18.52
CA ALA A 690 0.25 -12.23 19.36
C ALA A 690 -0.45 -13.41 18.65
N ALA A 691 -0.83 -13.24 17.39
CA ALA A 691 -1.43 -14.28 16.56
C ALA A 691 -0.50 -15.50 16.44
N PHE A 692 0.81 -15.28 16.27
CA PHE A 692 1.78 -16.36 16.26
C PHE A 692 1.86 -17.10 17.61
N GLY A 693 1.81 -16.38 18.73
CA GLY A 693 1.73 -17.00 20.08
C GLY A 693 0.49 -17.88 20.23
N VAL A 694 -0.68 -17.39 19.78
CA VAL A 694 -1.94 -18.18 19.77
C VAL A 694 -1.82 -19.38 18.83
N ALA A 695 -1.21 -19.22 17.66
CA ALA A 695 -0.96 -20.29 16.71
C ALA A 695 -0.10 -21.41 17.34
N LEU A 696 1.00 -21.06 17.98
CA LEU A 696 1.87 -22.03 18.67
C LEU A 696 1.13 -22.77 19.78
N LEU A 697 0.27 -22.08 20.53
CA LEU A 697 -0.57 -22.71 21.57
C LEU A 697 -1.59 -23.68 20.94
N GLY A 698 -2.25 -23.28 19.85
CA GLY A 698 -3.19 -24.14 19.12
C GLY A 698 -2.50 -25.39 18.58
N ILE A 699 -1.35 -25.23 17.95
CA ILE A 699 -0.53 -26.36 17.47
C ILE A 699 -0.11 -27.26 18.64
N TYR A 700 0.34 -26.67 19.75
CA TYR A 700 0.72 -27.44 20.95
C TYR A 700 -0.44 -28.32 21.43
N ILE A 701 -1.65 -27.78 21.54
CA ILE A 701 -2.86 -28.51 21.97
C ILE A 701 -3.17 -29.67 21.00
N LEU A 702 -3.14 -29.41 19.68
CA LEU A 702 -3.39 -30.43 18.65
C LEU A 702 -2.37 -31.58 18.74
N VAL A 703 -1.10 -31.26 18.94
CA VAL A 703 -0.04 -32.29 19.07
C VAL A 703 -0.16 -33.06 20.37
N VAL A 704 -0.56 -32.40 21.48
CA VAL A 704 -0.88 -33.11 22.75
C VAL A 704 -2.04 -34.09 22.53
N ALA A 705 -3.09 -33.67 21.85
CA ALA A 705 -4.25 -34.53 21.54
C ALA A 705 -3.86 -35.74 20.68
N GLN A 706 -2.96 -35.56 19.69
CA GLN A 706 -2.49 -36.64 18.83
C GLN A 706 -1.61 -37.66 19.56
N PHE A 707 -0.67 -37.19 20.38
CA PHE A 707 0.36 -38.04 20.95
C PHE A 707 0.16 -38.42 22.42
N GLY A 708 -0.80 -37.82 23.12
CA GLY A 708 -1.06 -38.05 24.55
C GLY A 708 0.09 -37.66 25.46
N SER A 709 0.93 -36.68 25.04
CA SER A 709 2.15 -36.30 25.76
C SER A 709 2.34 -34.80 25.78
N PHE A 710 2.58 -34.21 26.92
CA PHE A 710 2.91 -32.78 27.07
C PHE A 710 4.36 -32.42 26.72
N ARG A 711 5.27 -33.39 26.63
CA ARG A 711 6.70 -33.18 26.31
C ARG A 711 6.96 -33.20 24.80
N LEU A 712 6.27 -34.05 24.06
CA LEU A 712 6.48 -34.24 22.61
C LEU A 712 6.23 -32.95 21.81
N PRO A 713 5.19 -32.14 22.08
CA PRO A 713 4.99 -30.90 21.36
C PRO A 713 6.19 -29.96 21.46
N LEU A 714 6.86 -29.90 22.60
CA LEU A 714 8.05 -29.05 22.79
C LEU A 714 9.19 -29.48 21.87
N VAL A 715 9.36 -30.79 21.67
CA VAL A 715 10.36 -31.32 20.72
C VAL A 715 9.96 -30.98 19.27
N ILE A 716 8.68 -31.14 18.93
CA ILE A 716 8.14 -30.89 17.59
C ILE A 716 8.20 -29.40 17.21
N LEU A 717 8.01 -28.50 18.17
CA LEU A 717 8.06 -27.04 17.97
C LEU A 717 9.49 -26.47 17.93
N THR A 718 10.49 -27.18 18.48
CA THR A 718 11.88 -26.69 18.55
C THR A 718 12.49 -26.26 17.21
N PRO A 719 12.23 -26.92 16.05
CA PRO A 719 12.78 -26.47 14.78
C PRO A 719 12.27 -25.10 14.30
N ILE A 720 11.11 -24.62 14.79
CA ILE A 720 10.50 -23.36 14.32
C ILE A 720 11.45 -22.17 14.54
N PRO A 721 11.92 -21.83 15.76
CA PRO A 721 12.81 -20.69 15.95
C PRO A 721 14.17 -20.87 15.25
N LEU A 722 14.58 -22.10 14.97
CA LEU A 722 15.84 -22.37 14.27
C LEU A 722 15.79 -21.97 12.79
N THR A 723 14.61 -21.79 12.21
CA THR A 723 14.45 -21.33 10.83
C THR A 723 14.82 -19.88 10.61
N PHE A 724 14.92 -19.07 11.67
CA PHE A 724 15.43 -17.69 11.56
C PHE A 724 16.78 -17.63 10.87
N LEU A 725 17.64 -18.66 11.07
CA LEU A 725 18.92 -18.75 10.37
C LEU A 725 18.74 -18.66 8.85
N GLY A 726 17.83 -19.45 8.28
CA GLY A 726 17.57 -19.43 6.83
C GLY A 726 16.86 -18.15 6.40
N ILE A 727 15.82 -17.74 7.13
CA ILE A 727 15.00 -16.57 6.78
C ILE A 727 15.85 -15.30 6.74
N ILE A 728 16.57 -15.00 7.80
CA ILE A 728 17.37 -13.77 7.88
C ILE A 728 18.54 -13.80 6.89
N ALA A 729 19.21 -14.96 6.74
CA ALA A 729 20.25 -15.11 5.72
C ALA A 729 19.70 -14.92 4.30
N GLY A 730 18.48 -15.38 4.01
CA GLY A 730 17.81 -15.15 2.74
C GLY A 730 17.54 -13.67 2.48
N HIS A 731 17.01 -12.94 3.46
CA HIS A 731 16.79 -11.49 3.35
C HIS A 731 18.11 -10.74 3.13
N TRP A 732 19.16 -11.09 3.88
CA TRP A 732 20.48 -10.53 3.69
C TRP A 732 21.04 -10.79 2.28
N MET A 733 20.94 -12.02 1.77
CA MET A 733 21.43 -12.40 0.44
C MET A 733 20.73 -11.63 -0.70
N PHE A 734 19.42 -11.35 -0.55
CA PHE A 734 18.63 -10.63 -1.54
C PHE A 734 18.63 -9.13 -1.33
N GLY A 735 19.26 -8.61 -0.27
CA GLY A 735 19.17 -7.19 0.10
C GLY A 735 17.74 -6.74 0.34
N ALA A 736 16.87 -7.64 0.76
CA ALA A 736 15.44 -7.39 0.93
C ALA A 736 15.09 -7.13 2.41
N PRO A 737 14.22 -6.16 2.72
CA PRO A 737 13.82 -5.89 4.10
C PRO A 737 12.97 -7.04 4.67
N PHE A 738 13.07 -7.27 5.97
CA PHE A 738 12.13 -8.12 6.69
C PHE A 738 10.82 -7.38 6.88
N SER A 739 9.77 -7.82 6.21
CA SER A 739 8.49 -7.10 6.10
C SER A 739 7.35 -7.85 6.80
N ALA A 740 6.18 -7.22 6.86
CA ALA A 740 4.96 -7.89 7.34
C ALA A 740 4.65 -9.16 6.53
N THR A 741 4.91 -9.16 5.22
CA THR A 741 4.77 -10.37 4.39
C THR A 741 5.80 -11.43 4.72
N SER A 742 7.02 -11.05 5.13
CA SER A 742 8.04 -11.99 5.64
C SER A 742 7.57 -12.69 6.91
N MET A 743 6.92 -11.95 7.81
CA MET A 743 6.33 -12.50 9.03
C MET A 743 5.20 -13.49 8.73
N ILE A 744 4.34 -13.19 7.72
CA ILE A 744 3.32 -14.14 7.25
C ILE A 744 3.98 -15.44 6.77
N GLY A 745 5.04 -15.32 5.97
CA GLY A 745 5.82 -16.48 5.51
C GLY A 745 6.37 -17.31 6.67
N PHE A 746 6.90 -16.66 7.70
CA PHE A 746 7.40 -17.33 8.91
C PHE A 746 6.29 -18.04 9.69
N ILE A 747 5.13 -17.41 9.89
CA ILE A 747 3.99 -18.03 10.58
C ILE A 747 3.49 -19.27 9.82
N ALA A 748 3.33 -19.13 8.50
CA ALA A 748 2.90 -20.24 7.66
C ALA A 748 3.90 -21.39 7.64
N LEU A 749 5.19 -21.07 7.60
CA LEU A 749 6.29 -22.02 7.67
C LEU A 749 6.24 -22.85 8.98
N ALA A 750 5.87 -22.24 10.10
CA ALA A 750 5.72 -22.94 11.37
C ALA A 750 4.73 -24.13 11.25
N GLY A 751 3.59 -23.95 10.58
CA GLY A 751 2.63 -25.02 10.30
C GLY A 751 3.23 -26.16 9.47
N ILE A 752 3.99 -25.81 8.42
CA ILE A 752 4.63 -26.78 7.52
C ILE A 752 5.70 -27.60 8.26
N ILE A 753 6.51 -26.94 9.07
CA ILE A 753 7.58 -27.58 9.85
C ILE A 753 7.00 -28.56 10.85
N VAL A 754 5.97 -28.15 11.56
CA VAL A 754 5.29 -29.01 12.56
C VAL A 754 4.74 -30.26 11.89
N ARG A 755 4.14 -30.14 10.72
CA ARG A 755 3.65 -31.26 9.92
C ARG A 755 4.78 -32.26 9.62
N ASN A 756 5.91 -31.80 9.10
CA ASN A 756 7.07 -32.65 8.81
C ASN A 756 7.63 -33.29 10.09
N SER A 757 7.64 -32.55 11.19
CA SER A 757 8.07 -33.03 12.50
C SER A 757 7.16 -34.10 13.08
N ILE A 758 5.81 -33.93 12.94
CA ILE A 758 4.82 -34.92 13.36
C ILE A 758 5.05 -36.26 12.63
N LEU A 759 5.18 -36.21 11.29
CA LEU A 759 5.40 -37.40 10.47
C LEU A 759 6.70 -38.14 10.86
N LEU A 760 7.78 -37.42 11.17
CA LEU A 760 9.04 -38.00 11.62
C LEU A 760 8.92 -38.61 13.02
N VAL A 761 8.32 -37.89 13.96
CA VAL A 761 8.13 -38.36 15.35
C VAL A 761 7.19 -39.57 15.42
N ASP A 762 6.12 -39.54 14.64
CA ASP A 762 5.19 -40.68 14.55
C ASP A 762 5.88 -41.95 14.05
N PHE A 763 6.72 -41.84 13.02
CA PHE A 763 7.53 -42.95 12.50
C PHE A 763 8.51 -43.47 13.52
N ILE A 764 9.24 -42.61 14.26
CA ILE A 764 10.15 -43.01 15.33
C ILE A 764 9.43 -43.81 16.42
N ARG A 765 8.20 -43.38 16.78
CA ARG A 765 7.39 -44.06 17.82
C ARG A 765 6.88 -45.41 17.38
N HIS A 766 6.47 -45.56 16.13
CA HIS A 766 6.02 -46.86 15.60
C HIS A 766 7.16 -47.85 15.41
N ALA A 767 8.37 -47.35 15.11
CA ALA A 767 9.55 -48.19 15.00
C ALA A 767 10.13 -48.66 16.36
N ASP A 768 9.78 -47.99 17.47
CA ASP A 768 10.22 -48.33 18.83
C ASP A 768 9.03 -48.48 19.83
N PRO A 769 8.23 -49.52 19.77
CA PRO A 769 7.10 -49.74 20.67
C PRO A 769 7.49 -49.89 22.15
N MET A 770 8.73 -50.31 22.46
CA MET A 770 9.22 -50.56 23.82
C MET A 770 9.96 -49.36 24.41
N GLY A 771 10.21 -48.27 23.69
CA GLY A 771 10.85 -47.07 24.22
C GLY A 771 12.34 -47.18 24.45
N SER A 772 13.03 -48.17 23.86
CA SER A 772 14.47 -48.41 24.00
C SER A 772 15.34 -47.65 22.97
N THR A 773 14.85 -46.58 22.39
CA THR A 773 15.30 -45.87 21.19
C THR A 773 16.79 -46.04 20.89
N SER A 774 17.16 -47.04 20.06
CA SER A 774 18.51 -47.20 19.61
C SER A 774 18.91 -46.09 18.60
N VAL A 775 20.16 -45.77 18.50
CA VAL A 775 20.70 -44.79 17.54
C VAL A 775 20.38 -45.19 16.10
N GLU A 776 20.40 -46.50 15.84
CA GLU A 776 20.09 -47.11 14.55
C GLU A 776 18.64 -46.78 14.13
N ILE A 777 17.64 -46.86 15.03
CA ILE A 777 16.23 -46.51 14.74
C ILE A 777 16.10 -45.03 14.37
N LEU A 778 16.81 -44.16 15.08
CA LEU A 778 16.79 -42.71 14.77
C LEU A 778 17.39 -42.39 13.40
N ILE A 779 18.49 -43.08 13.05
CA ILE A 779 19.13 -42.92 11.73
C ILE A 779 18.25 -43.49 10.63
N GLU A 780 17.69 -44.69 10.84
CA GLU A 780 16.81 -45.34 9.87
C GLU A 780 15.52 -44.52 9.61
N ALA A 781 14.87 -44.05 10.68
CA ALA A 781 13.70 -43.21 10.58
C ALA A 781 13.98 -41.94 9.76
N GLY A 782 15.11 -41.29 10.03
CA GLY A 782 15.52 -40.11 9.26
C GLY A 782 15.82 -40.46 7.79
N ALA A 783 16.54 -41.56 7.52
CA ALA A 783 16.89 -41.98 6.17
C ALA A 783 15.67 -42.30 5.29
N ILE A 784 14.64 -42.94 5.86
CA ILE A 784 13.41 -43.28 5.15
C ILE A 784 12.55 -42.03 4.89
N ARG A 785 12.43 -41.14 5.87
CA ARG A 785 11.58 -39.96 5.79
C ARG A 785 12.25 -38.77 5.09
N PHE A 786 13.54 -38.80 4.84
CA PHE A 786 14.25 -37.68 4.19
C PHE A 786 13.75 -37.39 2.76
N LYS A 787 13.57 -38.44 1.95
CA LYS A 787 13.10 -38.29 0.55
C LYS A 787 11.72 -37.65 0.45
N PRO A 788 10.67 -38.10 1.15
CA PRO A 788 9.36 -37.48 1.16
C PRO A 788 9.39 -36.01 1.62
N ILE A 789 10.07 -35.76 2.77
CA ILE A 789 10.17 -34.39 3.33
C ILE A 789 10.89 -33.44 2.35
N LEU A 790 11.95 -33.91 1.70
CA LEU A 790 12.67 -33.12 0.70
C LEU A 790 11.81 -32.82 -0.52
N LEU A 791 11.04 -33.80 -1.01
CA LEU A 791 10.18 -33.63 -2.18
C LEU A 791 9.07 -32.59 -1.92
N THR A 792 8.42 -32.66 -0.77
CA THR A 792 7.38 -31.70 -0.39
C THR A 792 7.97 -30.30 -0.16
N ALA A 793 9.16 -30.21 0.44
CA ALA A 793 9.86 -28.93 0.59
C ALA A 793 10.22 -28.30 -0.77
N ILE A 794 10.74 -29.11 -1.72
CA ILE A 794 11.06 -28.63 -3.08
C ILE A 794 9.79 -28.15 -3.79
N ALA A 795 8.66 -28.88 -3.67
CA ALA A 795 7.39 -28.47 -4.26
C ALA A 795 6.93 -27.09 -3.73
N ALA A 796 7.02 -26.90 -2.41
CA ALA A 796 6.66 -25.62 -1.78
C ALA A 796 7.65 -24.50 -2.15
N MET A 797 8.96 -24.81 -2.25
CA MET A 797 9.99 -23.86 -2.71
C MET A 797 9.74 -23.43 -4.16
N ILE A 798 9.35 -24.33 -5.06
CA ILE A 798 8.99 -24.00 -6.45
C ILE A 798 7.82 -23.01 -6.48
N GLY A 799 6.79 -23.24 -5.66
CA GLY A 799 5.69 -22.28 -5.52
C GLY A 799 6.14 -20.91 -5.02
N ALA A 800 7.09 -20.87 -4.08
CA ALA A 800 7.62 -19.63 -3.53
C ALA A 800 8.52 -18.86 -4.51
N VAL A 801 9.34 -19.57 -5.32
CA VAL A 801 10.25 -18.93 -6.31
C VAL A 801 9.50 -18.03 -7.28
N VAL A 802 8.29 -18.41 -7.71
CA VAL A 802 7.47 -17.64 -8.63
C VAL A 802 7.04 -16.29 -8.04
N ILE A 803 6.95 -16.20 -6.71
CA ILE A 803 6.53 -14.98 -5.99
C ILE A 803 7.71 -13.99 -5.80
N LEU A 804 8.97 -14.43 -5.93
CA LEU A 804 10.17 -13.61 -5.69
C LEU A 804 10.23 -12.34 -6.57
N THR A 805 9.57 -12.35 -7.71
CA THR A 805 9.56 -11.23 -8.65
C THR A 805 8.64 -10.07 -8.24
N ASP A 806 7.71 -10.32 -7.31
CA ASP A 806 6.80 -9.29 -6.82
C ASP A 806 7.38 -8.59 -5.58
N PRO A 807 7.65 -7.26 -5.64
CA PRO A 807 8.31 -6.56 -4.54
C PRO A 807 7.59 -6.67 -3.20
N ILE A 808 6.24 -6.59 -3.17
CA ILE A 808 5.47 -6.61 -1.91
C ILE A 808 5.52 -8.00 -1.24
N PHE A 809 5.42 -9.07 -2.05
CA PHE A 809 5.38 -10.44 -1.54
C PHE A 809 6.73 -11.16 -1.58
N GLN A 810 7.79 -10.49 -2.05
CA GLN A 810 9.15 -11.02 -2.06
C GLN A 810 9.59 -11.50 -0.67
N GLY A 811 9.28 -10.76 0.39
CA GLY A 811 9.63 -11.14 1.75
C GLY A 811 8.98 -12.46 2.20
N LEU A 812 7.71 -12.68 1.82
CA LEU A 812 7.02 -13.96 2.04
C LEU A 812 7.72 -15.09 1.30
N ALA A 813 8.07 -14.88 0.03
CA ALA A 813 8.76 -15.87 -0.79
C ALA A 813 10.15 -16.22 -0.24
N ILE A 814 10.92 -15.24 0.19
CA ILE A 814 12.25 -15.43 0.83
C ILE A 814 12.09 -16.24 2.12
N SER A 815 11.14 -15.86 2.98
CA SER A 815 10.90 -16.57 4.24
C SER A 815 10.52 -18.03 4.02
N LEU A 816 9.67 -18.30 3.02
CA LEU A 816 9.32 -19.68 2.66
C LEU A 816 10.50 -20.44 2.06
N LEU A 817 11.17 -19.87 1.05
CA LEU A 817 12.24 -20.54 0.32
C LEU A 817 13.40 -20.92 1.25
N PHE A 818 13.97 -19.92 1.92
CA PHE A 818 15.15 -20.13 2.79
C PHE A 818 14.76 -20.72 4.14
N GLY A 819 13.56 -20.42 4.63
CA GLY A 819 13.02 -21.07 5.82
C GLY A 819 12.74 -22.56 5.61
N LEU A 820 12.16 -22.97 4.46
CA LEU A 820 11.98 -24.38 4.12
C LEU A 820 13.31 -25.09 3.89
N LEU A 821 14.26 -24.44 3.21
CA LEU A 821 15.59 -25.01 3.02
C LEU A 821 16.28 -25.30 4.36
N SER A 822 16.33 -24.32 5.25
CA SER A 822 16.92 -24.49 6.58
C SER A 822 16.13 -25.48 7.44
N SER A 823 14.80 -25.39 7.46
CA SER A 823 13.96 -26.27 8.27
C SER A 823 14.04 -27.72 7.82
N THR A 824 14.08 -27.99 6.51
CA THR A 824 14.17 -29.38 5.99
C THR A 824 15.46 -30.03 6.43
N LEU A 825 16.58 -29.32 6.34
CA LEU A 825 17.87 -29.81 6.80
C LEU A 825 17.92 -29.97 8.32
N LEU A 826 17.40 -28.98 9.06
CA LEU A 826 17.45 -28.94 10.51
C LEU A 826 16.47 -29.95 11.15
N THR A 827 15.22 -30.04 10.69
CA THR A 827 14.20 -30.91 11.32
C THR A 827 14.64 -32.37 11.34
N VAL A 828 15.20 -32.86 10.23
CA VAL A 828 15.63 -34.29 10.11
C VAL A 828 16.85 -34.60 10.96
N LEU A 829 17.65 -33.61 11.36
CA LEU A 829 18.81 -33.77 12.23
C LEU A 829 18.54 -33.36 13.68
N VAL A 830 17.79 -32.27 13.89
CA VAL A 830 17.53 -31.70 15.23
C VAL A 830 16.59 -32.60 16.05
N ILE A 831 15.51 -33.11 15.45
CA ILE A 831 14.59 -33.99 16.19
C ILE A 831 15.27 -35.26 16.70
N PRO A 832 16.00 -36.05 15.86
CA PRO A 832 16.77 -37.18 16.34
C PRO A 832 17.83 -36.79 17.37
N ALA A 833 18.51 -35.65 17.22
CA ALA A 833 19.49 -35.17 18.19
C ALA A 833 18.85 -34.87 19.56
N ILE A 834 17.67 -34.23 19.59
CA ILE A 834 16.92 -34.01 20.83
C ILE A 834 16.53 -35.35 21.49
N TYR A 835 16.02 -36.29 20.71
CA TYR A 835 15.69 -37.64 21.20
C TYR A 835 16.92 -38.31 21.81
N ARG A 836 18.09 -38.17 21.16
CA ARG A 836 19.35 -38.72 21.65
C ARG A 836 19.78 -38.11 22.98
N VAL A 837 19.57 -36.80 23.17
CA VAL A 837 19.95 -36.08 24.41
C VAL A 837 18.98 -36.38 25.55
N LEU A 838 17.65 -36.40 25.27
CA LEU A 838 16.62 -36.51 26.32
C LEU A 838 16.32 -37.94 26.78
N LYS A 839 16.42 -38.95 25.90
CA LYS A 839 15.87 -40.28 26.18
C LYS A 839 16.96 -41.35 26.50
N THR A 840 18.17 -41.07 26.43
CA THR A 840 19.24 -42.02 26.79
C THR A 840 20.08 -41.43 27.93
#